data_564e7d4cbfd50aa336d1e97d680af9bd
#
_entry.id   564e7d4cbfd50aa336d1e97d680af9bd
#
_cell.length_a   1.000
_cell.length_b   1.000
_cell.length_c   1.000
_cell.angle_alpha   90.00
_cell.angle_beta   90.00
_cell.angle_gamma   90.00
#
_symmetry.space_group_name_H-M   'P 1'
#
loop_
_entity.id
_entity.type
_entity.pdbx_description
1 polymer ?
#
loop_
_entity_poly.entity_id
_entity_poly.type
_entity_poly.pdbx_seq_one_letter_code
_entity_poly.pdbx_strand_id
1 'polypeptide(L)'
;MGQNLVIVESPAKAKTIGKYLGNNFVVEASMGHVRDLPKSTLGVDVEDNYNPRYITIRGKGELLDKLRKRAKKSDKIFLATDPDREGEAISWHLAKVLKIDEDKKCRIVFNEITKNAIKSAIKKPRRVDLNLVDAQQARRVLDRLVGYKISPILWRKVKWGLSAGRVQSVALKMICDREKAINDFKPEEYWSIECLLSKNEKYKPFLVKLHSANNKKISIGTKEVADNIIKELEKEKFIVDNIKKSTKNKNPLAPFTTSTLQQDAYKRLNFSTKRTMSIAQILYEGIEIKGHGTVGLITYMRTDSVRISEEAQNNAKEYIKSIFGEEFVPKTTRIFKGKKNIQDAHEAIRPTYINITPEEARSSLKDDQFKLYSLIWNRFMASQMASCIVDTVTLIIKNGIYSFRATGSSIKFPGFMKVYNYTSDEDDDDIKLPALNANDILYKKEIKGNQHFTQPPAKFSEASLVKTLEENGIGRPSTYAPIISTLLDRKYIEREKKTLNPTELGNIVNNIVSEYFKEIIDIEFTAEMEHKLDNVEEGKENWNNVVDQFYKPLEVSIDIAEKEVSKITIEDEVTDIKCDKCGKFMVIKHGRFGDFLACPGYPECKNTKPIVQELDVACPKCGGKILVRKSKKGRKFFGCSNYPDCDFVSWFEPTNEKCNKCGSYMVKKYNKTKGNYLECSNQECKNKKFNETT
;
A
#
# COMPACT_ATOMS: atom_id res chain seq x y z
N MET A 1 -14.37 45.43 7.37
CA MET A 1 -13.89 44.73 6.18
C MET A 1 -14.35 43.27 6.29
N GLY A 2 -15.02 42.74 5.28
CA GLY A 2 -15.42 41.36 5.27
C GLY A 2 -14.20 40.44 5.17
N GLN A 3 -14.30 39.24 5.75
CA GLN A 3 -13.24 38.23 5.66
C GLN A 3 -13.48 37.31 4.46
N ASN A 4 -12.43 36.85 3.81
CA ASN A 4 -12.53 35.81 2.78
C ASN A 4 -12.65 34.41 3.42
N LEU A 5 -13.52 33.55 2.90
CA LEU A 5 -13.69 32.17 3.34
C LEU A 5 -12.89 31.22 2.43
N VAL A 6 -12.06 30.39 3.04
CA VAL A 6 -11.38 29.27 2.35
C VAL A 6 -11.91 27.96 2.93
N ILE A 7 -12.39 27.05 2.08
CA ILE A 7 -12.89 25.75 2.51
C ILE A 7 -11.95 24.66 2.01
N VAL A 8 -11.45 23.86 2.95
CA VAL A 8 -10.55 22.71 2.73
C VAL A 8 -11.21 21.40 3.18
N GLU A 9 -10.60 20.27 2.96
CA GLU A 9 -11.18 18.97 3.31
C GLU A 9 -11.03 18.59 4.77
N SER A 10 -9.88 18.94 5.39
CA SER A 10 -9.53 18.47 6.72
C SER A 10 -9.17 19.60 7.69
N PRO A 11 -9.38 19.39 9.01
CA PRO A 11 -8.98 20.34 10.04
C PRO A 11 -7.47 20.61 10.08
N ALA A 12 -6.66 19.58 9.74
CA ALA A 12 -5.20 19.74 9.71
C ALA A 12 -4.78 20.72 8.62
N LYS A 13 -5.32 20.60 7.40
CA LYS A 13 -5.13 21.57 6.32
C LYS A 13 -5.62 22.97 6.72
N ALA A 14 -6.80 23.04 7.36
CA ALA A 14 -7.34 24.32 7.79
C ALA A 14 -6.38 25.06 8.74
N LYS A 15 -5.80 24.31 9.69
CA LYS A 15 -4.82 24.85 10.64
C LYS A 15 -3.55 25.35 9.95
N THR A 16 -3.00 24.55 9.02
CA THR A 16 -1.76 24.86 8.31
C THR A 16 -1.95 26.06 7.37
N ILE A 17 -2.99 26.04 6.52
CA ILE A 17 -3.28 27.08 5.54
C ILE A 17 -3.69 28.38 6.22
N GLY A 18 -4.46 28.31 7.32
CA GLY A 18 -4.84 29.49 8.10
C GLY A 18 -3.64 30.28 8.63
N LYS A 19 -2.58 29.60 9.07
CA LYS A 19 -1.33 30.24 9.48
C LYS A 19 -0.64 31.01 8.34
N TYR A 20 -0.77 30.55 7.09
CA TYR A 20 -0.12 31.19 5.93
C TYR A 20 -0.89 32.40 5.38
N LEU A 21 -2.21 32.40 5.55
CA LEU A 21 -3.10 33.41 4.96
C LEU A 21 -3.31 34.64 5.84
N GLY A 22 -3.18 34.50 7.16
CA GLY A 22 -3.36 35.59 8.10
C GLY A 22 -4.83 35.97 8.35
N ASN A 23 -5.05 37.11 9.03
CA ASN A 23 -6.34 37.50 9.63
C ASN A 23 -7.45 37.84 8.63
N ASN A 24 -7.12 38.16 7.38
CA ASN A 24 -8.11 38.49 6.35
C ASN A 24 -8.84 37.27 5.77
N PHE A 25 -8.47 36.06 6.22
CA PHE A 25 -9.03 34.81 5.77
C PHE A 25 -9.53 33.97 6.93
N VAL A 26 -10.67 33.38 6.76
CA VAL A 26 -11.19 32.32 7.63
C VAL A 26 -11.08 31.01 6.88
N VAL A 27 -10.38 30.03 7.46
CA VAL A 27 -10.22 28.70 6.86
C VAL A 27 -11.06 27.70 7.64
N GLU A 28 -11.99 27.04 6.94
CA GLU A 28 -12.90 26.03 7.51
C GLU A 28 -12.73 24.70 6.81
N ALA A 29 -13.04 23.60 7.51
CA ALA A 29 -12.95 22.25 6.96
C ALA A 29 -14.33 21.69 6.63
N SER A 30 -14.50 21.07 5.44
CA SER A 30 -15.69 20.33 5.05
C SER A 30 -15.77 18.93 5.68
N MET A 31 -14.67 18.46 6.25
CA MET A 31 -14.56 17.09 6.79
C MET A 31 -14.79 16.01 5.71
N GLY A 32 -14.26 16.20 4.50
CA GLY A 32 -14.45 15.35 3.33
C GLY A 32 -15.74 15.66 2.57
N HIS A 33 -16.30 14.65 1.90
CA HIS A 33 -17.56 14.78 1.15
C HIS A 33 -18.73 15.25 2.02
N VAL A 34 -19.56 16.13 1.48
CA VAL A 34 -20.76 16.67 2.14
C VAL A 34 -22.06 16.12 1.57
N ARG A 35 -22.03 15.60 0.32
CA ARG A 35 -23.13 14.92 -0.37
C ARG A 35 -22.62 13.60 -0.93
N ASP A 36 -23.51 12.61 -1.00
CA ASP A 36 -23.27 11.31 -1.63
C ASP A 36 -24.58 10.69 -2.08
N LEU A 37 -24.52 9.59 -2.83
CA LEU A 37 -25.68 8.78 -3.17
C LEU A 37 -26.31 8.15 -1.92
N PRO A 38 -27.65 7.93 -1.87
CA PRO A 38 -28.32 7.29 -0.75
C PRO A 38 -27.72 5.92 -0.44
N LYS A 39 -27.61 5.56 0.85
CA LYS A 39 -27.06 4.26 1.28
C LYS A 39 -28.07 3.10 1.16
N SER A 40 -29.36 3.37 1.12
CA SER A 40 -30.42 2.34 1.15
C SER A 40 -31.00 2.04 -0.22
N THR A 41 -30.76 2.88 -1.23
CA THR A 41 -31.27 2.74 -2.59
C THR A 41 -30.17 2.89 -3.60
N LEU A 42 -30.40 2.48 -4.84
CA LEU A 42 -29.44 2.64 -5.94
C LEU A 42 -28.99 4.11 -6.07
N GLY A 43 -29.96 5.04 -6.05
CA GLY A 43 -29.68 6.47 -6.11
C GLY A 43 -29.16 6.94 -7.46
N VAL A 44 -29.31 6.11 -8.50
CA VAL A 44 -28.97 6.39 -9.90
C VAL A 44 -30.22 6.04 -10.70
N ASP A 45 -30.65 6.97 -11.53
CA ASP A 45 -31.76 6.74 -12.45
C ASP A 45 -31.24 6.21 -13.78
N VAL A 46 -31.46 4.93 -14.03
CA VAL A 46 -30.92 4.24 -15.21
C VAL A 46 -31.68 4.68 -16.48
N GLU A 47 -32.97 4.98 -16.35
CA GLU A 47 -33.86 5.41 -17.48
C GLU A 47 -33.60 6.87 -17.86
N ASP A 48 -33.13 7.70 -16.90
CA ASP A 48 -32.79 9.11 -17.14
C ASP A 48 -31.25 9.28 -17.18
N ASN A 49 -30.61 8.72 -18.21
CA ASN A 49 -29.17 8.90 -18.50
C ASN A 49 -28.26 8.71 -17.30
N TYR A 50 -28.57 7.77 -16.41
CA TYR A 50 -27.80 7.46 -15.20
C TYR A 50 -27.68 8.62 -14.20
N ASN A 51 -28.66 9.52 -14.19
CA ASN A 51 -28.68 10.73 -13.37
C ASN A 51 -28.56 10.39 -11.88
N PRO A 52 -27.50 10.86 -11.16
CA PRO A 52 -27.26 10.52 -9.77
C PRO A 52 -28.03 11.43 -8.83
N ARG A 53 -28.81 10.85 -7.93
CA ARG A 53 -29.54 11.56 -6.88
C ARG A 53 -28.66 11.76 -5.64
N TYR A 54 -27.97 12.89 -5.57
CA TYR A 54 -27.15 13.24 -4.42
C TYR A 54 -27.97 13.76 -3.26
N ILE A 55 -27.71 13.23 -2.05
CA ILE A 55 -28.29 13.68 -0.78
C ILE A 55 -27.20 14.17 0.16
N THR A 56 -27.56 15.01 1.13
CA THR A 56 -26.64 15.40 2.21
C THR A 56 -26.29 14.17 3.06
N ILE A 57 -25.01 13.96 3.32
CA ILE A 57 -24.55 12.88 4.17
C ILE A 57 -25.06 13.07 5.59
N ARG A 58 -25.63 12.01 6.19
CA ARG A 58 -26.14 12.04 7.56
C ARG A 58 -25.07 12.52 8.55
N GLY A 59 -25.39 13.50 9.39
CA GLY A 59 -24.49 14.11 10.36
C GLY A 59 -23.71 15.32 9.83
N LYS A 60 -23.90 15.71 8.54
CA LYS A 60 -23.23 16.90 7.96
C LYS A 60 -24.11 18.17 8.01
N GLY A 61 -25.36 18.07 8.47
CA GLY A 61 -26.29 19.22 8.45
C GLY A 61 -25.77 20.43 9.21
N GLU A 62 -25.37 20.28 10.46
CA GLU A 62 -24.84 21.37 11.29
C GLU A 62 -23.58 22.02 10.69
N LEU A 63 -22.68 21.20 10.15
CA LEU A 63 -21.49 21.68 9.45
C LEU A 63 -21.86 22.54 8.25
N LEU A 64 -22.80 22.07 7.43
CA LEU A 64 -23.25 22.82 6.26
C LEU A 64 -23.95 24.11 6.63
N ASP A 65 -24.73 24.13 7.70
CA ASP A 65 -25.35 25.36 8.20
C ASP A 65 -24.33 26.36 8.71
N LYS A 66 -23.29 25.89 9.39
CA LYS A 66 -22.13 26.71 9.77
C LYS A 66 -21.45 27.32 8.54
N LEU A 67 -21.15 26.50 7.53
CA LEU A 67 -20.51 26.95 6.29
C LEU A 67 -21.39 27.96 5.52
N ARG A 68 -22.71 27.73 5.41
CA ARG A 68 -23.67 28.67 4.79
C ARG A 68 -23.68 30.02 5.51
N LYS A 69 -23.73 30.00 6.85
CA LYS A 69 -23.70 31.25 7.65
C LYS A 69 -22.42 32.04 7.45
N ARG A 70 -21.29 31.33 7.35
CA ARG A 70 -19.98 31.95 7.08
C ARG A 70 -19.89 32.49 5.64
N ALA A 71 -20.30 31.68 4.66
CA ALA A 71 -20.30 32.06 3.25
C ALA A 71 -21.09 33.36 2.98
N LYS A 72 -22.26 33.51 3.63
CA LYS A 72 -23.09 34.74 3.53
C LYS A 72 -22.40 35.99 4.09
N LYS A 73 -21.44 35.85 5.02
CA LYS A 73 -20.71 36.95 5.67
C LYS A 73 -19.37 37.22 5.01
N SER A 74 -18.97 36.46 4.01
CA SER A 74 -17.65 36.54 3.39
C SER A 74 -17.71 37.29 2.08
N ASP A 75 -16.67 38.10 1.81
CA ASP A 75 -16.54 38.85 0.56
C ASP A 75 -16.25 37.91 -0.63
N LYS A 76 -15.37 36.94 -0.41
CA LYS A 76 -15.01 35.92 -1.40
C LYS A 76 -14.98 34.55 -0.75
N ILE A 77 -15.31 33.53 -1.55
CA ILE A 77 -15.27 32.13 -1.14
C ILE A 77 -14.26 31.42 -2.05
N PHE A 78 -13.35 30.65 -1.44
CA PHE A 78 -12.39 29.83 -2.14
C PHE A 78 -12.57 28.37 -1.73
N LEU A 79 -12.61 27.47 -2.71
CA LEU A 79 -12.69 26.02 -2.54
C LEU A 79 -11.27 25.46 -2.78
N ALA A 80 -10.64 24.99 -1.71
CA ALA A 80 -9.22 24.63 -1.65
C ALA A 80 -9.03 23.14 -1.29
N THR A 81 -9.82 22.29 -1.91
CA THR A 81 -9.74 20.82 -1.78
C THR A 81 -8.54 20.28 -2.57
N ASP A 82 -8.22 18.98 -2.40
CA ASP A 82 -7.10 18.32 -3.06
C ASP A 82 -7.10 18.50 -4.60
N PRO A 83 -5.95 18.39 -5.25
CA PRO A 83 -5.82 18.61 -6.70
C PRO A 83 -6.29 17.43 -7.55
N ASP A 84 -6.96 16.43 -6.99
CA ASP A 84 -7.48 15.27 -7.71
C ASP A 84 -8.99 15.37 -8.00
N ARG A 85 -9.53 14.41 -8.77
CA ARG A 85 -10.96 14.35 -9.11
C ARG A 85 -11.89 14.24 -7.90
N GLU A 86 -11.43 13.62 -6.79
CA GLU A 86 -12.21 13.57 -5.55
C GLU A 86 -12.33 14.96 -4.92
N GLY A 87 -11.22 15.70 -4.86
CA GLY A 87 -11.22 17.08 -4.37
C GLY A 87 -12.07 18.00 -5.25
N GLU A 88 -12.05 17.82 -6.58
CA GLU A 88 -12.88 18.57 -7.50
C GLU A 88 -14.36 18.30 -7.27
N ALA A 89 -14.77 17.04 -7.09
CA ALA A 89 -16.14 16.66 -6.77
C ALA A 89 -16.59 17.23 -5.40
N ILE A 90 -15.72 17.23 -4.39
CA ILE A 90 -16.01 17.86 -3.09
C ILE A 90 -16.26 19.38 -3.29
N SER A 91 -15.42 20.05 -4.06
CA SER A 91 -15.58 21.47 -4.39
C SER A 91 -16.90 21.72 -5.11
N TRP A 92 -17.25 20.92 -6.11
CA TRP A 92 -18.53 21.01 -6.83
C TRP A 92 -19.73 20.84 -5.90
N HIS A 93 -19.71 19.82 -5.05
CA HIS A 93 -20.78 19.62 -4.06
C HIS A 93 -20.91 20.78 -3.09
N LEU A 94 -19.78 21.37 -2.64
CA LEU A 94 -19.80 22.55 -1.80
C LEU A 94 -20.36 23.76 -2.54
N ALA A 95 -19.96 23.99 -3.80
CA ALA A 95 -20.49 25.07 -4.63
C ALA A 95 -22.02 24.98 -4.77
N LYS A 96 -22.55 23.80 -5.07
CA LYS A 96 -24.01 23.56 -5.16
C LYS A 96 -24.73 23.82 -3.82
N VAL A 97 -24.17 23.35 -2.69
CA VAL A 97 -24.78 23.53 -1.35
C VAL A 97 -24.72 24.99 -0.88
N LEU A 98 -23.65 25.70 -1.24
CA LEU A 98 -23.45 27.11 -0.88
C LEU A 98 -24.08 28.07 -1.89
N LYS A 99 -24.69 27.55 -2.97
CA LYS A 99 -25.28 28.32 -4.06
C LYS A 99 -24.28 29.27 -4.72
N ILE A 100 -23.05 28.82 -4.93
CA ILE A 100 -22.04 29.53 -5.68
C ILE A 100 -22.31 29.31 -7.17
N ASP A 101 -22.33 30.36 -7.94
CA ASP A 101 -22.48 30.33 -9.39
C ASP A 101 -21.38 29.47 -10.04
N GLU A 102 -21.71 28.65 -11.02
CA GLU A 102 -20.79 27.74 -11.71
C GLU A 102 -19.68 28.52 -12.49
N ASP A 103 -20.02 29.72 -12.98
CA ASP A 103 -19.08 30.57 -13.68
C ASP A 103 -18.09 31.28 -12.77
N LYS A 104 -18.30 31.24 -11.47
CA LYS A 104 -17.46 31.95 -10.50
C LYS A 104 -16.11 31.27 -10.34
N LYS A 105 -15.04 32.05 -10.47
CA LYS A 105 -13.68 31.62 -10.18
C LYS A 105 -13.46 31.52 -8.67
N CYS A 106 -13.73 30.33 -8.11
CA CYS A 106 -13.64 30.09 -6.66
C CYS A 106 -12.74 28.89 -6.31
N ARG A 107 -12.33 28.08 -7.28
CA ARG A 107 -11.49 26.91 -7.10
C ARG A 107 -10.01 27.31 -7.09
N ILE A 108 -9.27 26.95 -6.04
CA ILE A 108 -7.82 27.10 -5.96
C ILE A 108 -7.18 25.71 -5.80
N VAL A 109 -6.08 25.48 -6.51
CA VAL A 109 -5.38 24.19 -6.56
C VAL A 109 -3.89 24.41 -6.26
N PHE A 110 -3.31 23.48 -5.51
CA PHE A 110 -1.88 23.47 -5.18
C PHE A 110 -1.41 22.04 -4.92
N ASN A 111 -0.22 21.71 -5.38
CA ASN A 111 0.39 20.39 -5.22
C ASN A 111 1.18 20.25 -3.91
N GLU A 112 1.41 21.35 -3.19
CA GLU A 112 2.11 21.36 -1.92
C GLU A 112 1.52 22.43 -0.98
N ILE A 113 1.58 22.15 0.32
CA ILE A 113 1.08 23.09 1.33
C ILE A 113 2.26 23.91 1.88
N THR A 114 2.72 24.85 1.04
CA THR A 114 3.75 25.82 1.37
C THR A 114 3.17 27.24 1.34
N LYS A 115 3.82 28.18 2.04
CA LYS A 115 3.37 29.59 2.06
C LYS A 115 3.31 30.21 0.66
N ASN A 116 4.29 29.90 -0.18
CA ASN A 116 4.38 30.44 -1.54
C ASN A 116 3.32 29.83 -2.46
N ALA A 117 3.16 28.50 -2.45
CA ALA A 117 2.15 27.82 -3.26
C ALA A 117 0.73 28.29 -2.92
N ILE A 118 0.38 28.39 -1.63
CA ILE A 118 -0.94 28.85 -1.18
C ILE A 118 -1.20 30.31 -1.60
N LYS A 119 -0.23 31.20 -1.39
CA LYS A 119 -0.38 32.62 -1.79
C LYS A 119 -0.48 32.80 -3.31
N SER A 120 0.21 31.97 -4.07
CA SER A 120 0.13 31.98 -5.54
C SER A 120 -1.21 31.44 -6.03
N ALA A 121 -1.70 30.35 -5.44
CA ALA A 121 -2.99 29.76 -5.79
C ALA A 121 -4.17 30.71 -5.55
N ILE A 122 -4.18 31.45 -4.43
CA ILE A 122 -5.24 32.44 -4.13
C ILE A 122 -5.29 33.57 -5.15
N LYS A 123 -4.16 33.94 -5.75
CA LYS A 123 -4.11 34.98 -6.79
C LYS A 123 -4.63 34.52 -8.14
N LYS A 124 -4.73 33.19 -8.37
CA LYS A 124 -5.10 32.56 -9.65
C LYS A 124 -6.24 31.57 -9.48
N PRO A 125 -7.41 31.97 -8.94
CA PRO A 125 -8.54 31.07 -8.82
C PRO A 125 -9.12 30.75 -10.21
N ARG A 126 -9.58 29.50 -10.38
CA ARG A 126 -10.27 29.03 -11.59
C ARG A 126 -11.73 28.66 -11.29
N ARG A 127 -12.49 28.34 -12.31
CA ARG A 127 -13.79 27.66 -12.16
C ARG A 127 -13.56 26.23 -11.69
N VAL A 128 -14.62 25.62 -11.15
CA VAL A 128 -14.65 24.16 -10.94
C VAL A 128 -14.56 23.47 -12.30
N ASP A 129 -13.73 22.48 -12.43
CA ASP A 129 -13.54 21.72 -13.65
C ASP A 129 -14.60 20.62 -13.73
N LEU A 130 -15.57 20.79 -14.62
CA LEU A 130 -16.69 19.85 -14.76
C LEU A 130 -16.24 18.52 -15.34
N ASN A 131 -15.20 18.46 -16.16
CA ASN A 131 -14.69 17.19 -16.69
C ASN A 131 -14.14 16.29 -15.58
N LEU A 132 -13.39 16.87 -14.62
CA LEU A 132 -12.92 16.18 -13.42
C LEU A 132 -14.08 15.70 -12.54
N VAL A 133 -15.14 16.53 -12.41
CA VAL A 133 -16.36 16.17 -11.69
C VAL A 133 -17.06 14.99 -12.37
N ASP A 134 -17.23 15.06 -13.68
CA ASP A 134 -17.87 14.02 -14.48
C ASP A 134 -17.11 12.69 -14.44
N ALA A 135 -15.78 12.72 -14.47
CA ALA A 135 -14.95 11.53 -14.32
C ALA A 135 -15.13 10.87 -12.94
N GLN A 136 -15.21 11.68 -11.86
CA GLN A 136 -15.50 11.17 -10.51
C GLN A 136 -16.93 10.65 -10.42
N GLN A 137 -17.91 11.36 -11.00
CA GLN A 137 -19.31 10.98 -11.04
C GLN A 137 -19.50 9.65 -11.79
N ALA A 138 -18.90 9.51 -12.98
CA ALA A 138 -18.90 8.27 -13.75
C ALA A 138 -18.39 7.09 -12.92
N ARG A 139 -17.23 7.25 -12.31
CA ARG A 139 -16.66 6.22 -11.41
C ARG A 139 -17.61 5.88 -10.27
N ARG A 140 -18.18 6.90 -9.62
CA ARG A 140 -19.12 6.70 -8.49
C ARG A 140 -20.37 5.95 -8.91
N VAL A 141 -20.92 6.28 -10.09
CA VAL A 141 -22.09 5.61 -10.67
C VAL A 141 -21.77 4.17 -11.05
N LEU A 142 -20.64 3.92 -11.74
CA LEU A 142 -20.19 2.56 -12.09
C LEU A 142 -20.03 1.67 -10.85
N ASP A 143 -19.29 2.15 -9.84
CA ASP A 143 -19.10 1.40 -8.60
C ASP A 143 -20.41 1.15 -7.85
N ARG A 144 -21.36 2.09 -7.96
CA ARG A 144 -22.70 1.94 -7.38
C ARG A 144 -23.51 0.88 -8.12
N LEU A 145 -23.54 0.89 -9.44
CA LEU A 145 -24.25 -0.08 -10.28
C LEU A 145 -23.73 -1.51 -10.00
N VAL A 146 -22.42 -1.72 -10.07
CA VAL A 146 -21.80 -3.02 -9.76
C VAL A 146 -22.13 -3.48 -8.34
N GLY A 147 -21.90 -2.62 -7.35
CA GLY A 147 -22.10 -2.98 -5.95
C GLY A 147 -23.55 -3.32 -5.60
N TYR A 148 -24.51 -2.55 -6.12
CA TYR A 148 -25.93 -2.72 -5.79
C TYR A 148 -26.63 -3.81 -6.61
N LYS A 149 -26.11 -4.15 -7.77
CA LYS A 149 -26.70 -5.19 -8.63
C LYS A 149 -26.09 -6.57 -8.34
N ILE A 150 -24.76 -6.68 -8.18
CA ILE A 150 -24.11 -7.98 -7.94
C ILE A 150 -24.17 -8.40 -6.46
N SER A 151 -23.97 -7.49 -5.51
CA SER A 151 -23.91 -7.87 -4.09
C SER A 151 -25.18 -8.55 -3.57
N PRO A 152 -26.41 -8.17 -3.96
CA PRO A 152 -27.63 -8.88 -3.56
C PRO A 152 -27.69 -10.34 -4.04
N ILE A 153 -27.11 -10.64 -5.20
CA ILE A 153 -27.00 -12.03 -5.71
C ILE A 153 -26.11 -12.82 -4.76
N LEU A 154 -24.94 -12.30 -4.40
CA LEU A 154 -24.05 -12.92 -3.44
C LEU A 154 -24.72 -13.12 -2.06
N TRP A 155 -25.57 -12.18 -1.63
CA TRP A 155 -26.29 -12.31 -0.35
C TRP A 155 -27.32 -13.45 -0.36
N ARG A 156 -28.07 -13.56 -1.45
CA ARG A 156 -29.09 -14.63 -1.59
C ARG A 156 -28.48 -16.00 -1.80
N LYS A 157 -27.38 -16.05 -2.55
CA LYS A 157 -26.80 -17.32 -3.02
C LYS A 157 -25.66 -17.84 -2.14
N VAL A 158 -24.98 -16.98 -1.38
CA VAL A 158 -23.82 -17.37 -0.52
C VAL A 158 -24.06 -16.90 0.92
N LYS A 159 -23.88 -15.60 1.22
CA LYS A 159 -23.97 -15.08 2.58
C LYS A 159 -24.22 -13.57 2.59
N TRP A 160 -25.04 -13.13 3.55
CA TRP A 160 -25.28 -11.71 3.78
C TRP A 160 -23.99 -10.92 4.06
N GLY A 161 -23.90 -9.72 3.51
CA GLY A 161 -22.82 -8.77 3.77
C GLY A 161 -21.62 -8.88 2.81
N LEU A 162 -21.66 -9.82 1.84
CA LEU A 162 -20.66 -9.88 0.76
C LEU A 162 -20.82 -8.71 -0.19
N SER A 163 -19.76 -8.34 -0.90
CA SER A 163 -19.81 -7.30 -1.92
C SER A 163 -18.91 -7.64 -3.09
N ALA A 164 -19.37 -7.34 -4.28
CA ALA A 164 -18.55 -7.26 -5.47
C ALA A 164 -18.30 -5.79 -5.83
N GLY A 165 -17.16 -5.52 -6.42
CA GLY A 165 -16.80 -4.20 -6.93
C GLY A 165 -15.88 -4.39 -8.12
N ARG A 166 -16.00 -3.56 -9.13
CA ARG A 166 -15.29 -3.66 -10.41
C ARG A 166 -13.78 -3.97 -10.22
N VAL A 167 -13.03 -3.03 -9.73
CA VAL A 167 -11.57 -3.19 -9.54
C VAL A 167 -11.20 -4.16 -8.41
N GLN A 168 -12.03 -4.23 -7.37
CA GLN A 168 -11.87 -5.15 -6.25
C GLN A 168 -11.94 -6.61 -6.68
N SER A 169 -12.91 -6.95 -7.55
CA SER A 169 -13.08 -8.34 -8.03
C SER A 169 -11.95 -8.77 -8.95
N VAL A 170 -11.43 -7.87 -9.79
CA VAL A 170 -10.23 -8.15 -10.60
C VAL A 170 -9.01 -8.40 -9.74
N ALA A 171 -8.78 -7.60 -8.70
CA ALA A 171 -7.67 -7.81 -7.78
C ALA A 171 -7.78 -9.16 -7.03
N LEU A 172 -9.00 -9.55 -6.62
CA LEU A 172 -9.26 -10.87 -6.04
C LEU A 172 -8.95 -11.98 -7.03
N LYS A 173 -9.43 -11.85 -8.27
CA LYS A 173 -9.17 -12.81 -9.36
C LYS A 173 -7.67 -13.00 -9.57
N MET A 174 -6.88 -11.93 -9.66
CA MET A 174 -5.43 -12.03 -9.81
C MET A 174 -4.78 -12.85 -8.69
N ILE A 175 -5.23 -12.68 -7.44
CA ILE A 175 -4.71 -13.44 -6.30
C ILE A 175 -5.12 -14.92 -6.39
N CYS A 176 -6.38 -15.21 -6.72
CA CYS A 176 -6.88 -16.59 -6.88
C CYS A 176 -6.19 -17.32 -8.05
N ASP A 177 -6.04 -16.65 -9.20
CA ASP A 177 -5.36 -17.22 -10.37
C ASP A 177 -3.87 -17.50 -10.07
N ARG A 178 -3.21 -16.63 -9.29
CA ARG A 178 -1.84 -16.85 -8.83
C ARG A 178 -1.73 -18.05 -7.92
N GLU A 179 -2.64 -18.22 -6.98
CA GLU A 179 -2.68 -19.40 -6.09
C GLU A 179 -2.93 -20.68 -6.88
N LYS A 180 -3.84 -20.63 -7.87
CA LYS A 180 -4.07 -21.75 -8.78
C LYS A 180 -2.80 -22.09 -9.57
N ALA A 181 -2.13 -21.11 -10.15
CA ALA A 181 -0.88 -21.32 -10.87
C ALA A 181 0.24 -21.91 -10.00
N ILE A 182 0.25 -21.58 -8.70
CA ILE A 182 1.19 -22.18 -7.73
C ILE A 182 0.84 -23.63 -7.46
N ASN A 183 -0.44 -23.94 -7.25
CA ASN A 183 -0.91 -25.30 -6.93
C ASN A 183 -0.79 -26.25 -8.15
N ASP A 184 -1.00 -25.75 -9.36
CA ASP A 184 -0.89 -26.54 -10.59
C ASP A 184 0.58 -26.68 -11.07
N PHE A 185 1.51 -25.97 -10.44
CA PHE A 185 2.91 -25.96 -10.85
C PHE A 185 3.60 -27.29 -10.57
N LYS A 186 4.30 -27.80 -11.59
CA LYS A 186 5.12 -29.01 -11.48
C LYS A 186 6.59 -28.62 -11.52
N PRO A 187 7.34 -28.82 -10.42
CA PRO A 187 8.76 -28.54 -10.40
C PRO A 187 9.51 -29.43 -11.40
N GLU A 188 10.37 -28.82 -12.23
CA GLU A 188 11.28 -29.51 -13.13
C GLU A 188 12.69 -29.46 -12.55
N GLU A 189 13.36 -30.61 -12.54
CA GLU A 189 14.74 -30.73 -12.09
C GLU A 189 15.70 -30.15 -13.11
N TYR A 190 16.69 -29.38 -12.60
CA TYR A 190 17.86 -28.97 -13.40
C TYR A 190 19.09 -28.89 -12.52
N TRP A 191 20.27 -28.92 -13.14
CA TRP A 191 21.53 -28.89 -12.46
C TRP A 191 22.38 -27.70 -12.89
N SER A 192 23.17 -27.18 -11.96
CA SER A 192 24.24 -26.23 -12.25
C SER A 192 25.59 -26.79 -11.78
N ILE A 193 26.65 -26.49 -12.50
CA ILE A 193 27.99 -26.87 -12.12
C ILE A 193 28.76 -25.62 -11.77
N GLU A 194 29.32 -25.62 -10.57
CA GLU A 194 30.11 -24.54 -10.02
C GLU A 194 31.52 -25.06 -9.71
N CYS A 195 32.52 -24.23 -10.00
CA CYS A 195 33.90 -24.57 -9.70
C CYS A 195 34.51 -23.49 -8.81
N LEU A 196 35.25 -23.90 -7.81
CA LEU A 196 36.07 -23.04 -6.99
C LEU A 196 37.49 -23.08 -7.51
N LEU A 197 37.94 -21.97 -8.11
CA LEU A 197 39.24 -21.86 -8.76
C LEU A 197 40.13 -20.85 -8.06
N SER A 198 41.46 -21.02 -8.14
CA SER A 198 42.43 -20.07 -7.62
C SER A 198 43.59 -19.90 -8.61
N LYS A 199 44.27 -18.74 -8.55
CA LYS A 199 45.46 -18.48 -9.35
C LYS A 199 46.65 -19.35 -8.95
N ASN A 200 46.79 -19.59 -7.64
CA ASN A 200 47.74 -20.53 -7.02
C ASN A 200 47.26 -20.85 -5.61
N GLU A 201 48.06 -21.64 -4.86
CA GLU A 201 47.69 -22.07 -3.50
C GLU A 201 47.55 -20.93 -2.48
N LYS A 202 48.23 -19.80 -2.69
CA LYS A 202 48.24 -18.64 -1.79
C LYS A 202 47.09 -17.65 -2.00
N TYR A 203 46.42 -17.68 -3.14
CA TYR A 203 45.33 -16.77 -3.45
C TYR A 203 43.97 -17.32 -2.98
N LYS A 204 43.11 -16.41 -2.50
CA LYS A 204 41.73 -16.76 -2.13
C LYS A 204 40.97 -17.32 -3.36
N PRO A 205 40.38 -18.50 -3.26
CA PRO A 205 39.61 -19.07 -4.34
C PRO A 205 38.37 -18.21 -4.68
N PHE A 206 37.97 -18.24 -5.95
CA PHE A 206 36.75 -17.56 -6.44
C PHE A 206 35.84 -18.54 -7.19
N LEU A 207 34.55 -18.29 -7.11
CA LEU A 207 33.52 -19.15 -7.67
C LEU A 207 33.31 -18.81 -9.17
N VAL A 208 33.23 -19.84 -10.01
CA VAL A 208 32.86 -19.75 -11.42
C VAL A 208 31.73 -20.71 -11.73
N LYS A 209 30.83 -20.32 -12.62
CA LYS A 209 29.67 -21.11 -13.01
C LYS A 209 29.79 -21.58 -14.44
N LEU A 210 29.45 -22.86 -14.71
CA LEU A 210 29.37 -23.39 -16.05
C LEU A 210 28.34 -22.59 -16.86
N HIS A 211 28.77 -22.09 -18.01
CA HIS A 211 27.96 -21.19 -18.85
C HIS A 211 27.57 -21.79 -20.18
N SER A 212 28.49 -22.49 -20.84
CA SER A 212 28.29 -23.04 -22.17
C SER A 212 29.17 -24.25 -22.43
N ALA A 213 28.80 -25.09 -23.42
CA ALA A 213 29.61 -26.13 -24.02
C ALA A 213 29.61 -25.91 -25.52
N ASN A 214 30.79 -26.03 -26.20
CA ASN A 214 30.93 -25.76 -27.61
C ASN A 214 30.35 -24.40 -28.06
N ASN A 215 30.50 -23.36 -27.23
CA ASN A 215 29.96 -21.99 -27.40
C ASN A 215 28.41 -21.91 -27.43
N LYS A 216 27.68 -22.99 -27.09
CA LYS A 216 26.22 -22.99 -26.94
C LYS A 216 25.84 -23.08 -25.48
N LYS A 217 24.77 -22.35 -25.09
CA LYS A 217 24.24 -22.43 -23.73
C LYS A 217 23.87 -23.87 -23.40
N ILE A 218 24.31 -24.37 -22.24
CA ILE A 218 24.04 -25.73 -21.78
C ILE A 218 22.89 -25.74 -20.80
N SER A 219 22.03 -26.79 -20.88
CA SER A 219 21.02 -27.11 -19.90
C SER A 219 21.28 -28.53 -19.41
N ILE A 220 21.32 -28.73 -18.10
CA ILE A 220 21.62 -30.00 -17.46
C ILE A 220 20.37 -30.45 -16.72
N GLY A 221 19.68 -31.46 -17.25
CA GLY A 221 18.38 -31.91 -16.73
C GLY A 221 18.47 -33.04 -15.71
N THR A 222 19.59 -33.78 -15.65
CA THR A 222 19.70 -34.92 -14.75
C THR A 222 21.05 -34.98 -14.06
N LYS A 223 21.11 -35.70 -12.93
CA LYS A 223 22.34 -35.94 -12.16
C LYS A 223 23.39 -36.64 -13.01
N GLU A 224 22.99 -37.64 -13.83
CA GLU A 224 23.92 -38.43 -14.65
C GLU A 224 24.66 -37.55 -15.65
N VAL A 225 23.95 -36.61 -16.29
CA VAL A 225 24.56 -35.65 -17.19
C VAL A 225 25.53 -34.73 -16.44
N ALA A 226 25.16 -34.26 -15.26
CA ALA A 226 26.01 -33.42 -14.42
C ALA A 226 27.29 -34.19 -14.01
N ASP A 227 27.16 -35.41 -13.53
CA ASP A 227 28.28 -36.26 -13.09
C ASP A 227 29.24 -36.58 -14.26
N ASN A 228 28.73 -36.81 -15.48
CA ASN A 228 29.53 -37.04 -16.66
C ASN A 228 30.35 -35.79 -17.05
N ILE A 229 29.70 -34.62 -17.02
CA ILE A 229 30.39 -33.34 -17.25
C ILE A 229 31.49 -33.13 -16.21
N ILE A 230 31.24 -33.39 -14.93
CA ILE A 230 32.22 -33.25 -13.85
C ILE A 230 33.44 -34.15 -14.12
N LYS A 231 33.23 -35.41 -14.53
CA LYS A 231 34.32 -36.33 -14.89
C LYS A 231 35.17 -35.83 -16.08
N GLU A 232 34.54 -35.18 -17.04
CA GLU A 232 35.26 -34.58 -18.16
C GLU A 232 36.07 -33.36 -17.72
N LEU A 233 35.48 -32.49 -16.86
CA LEU A 233 36.15 -31.32 -16.32
C LEU A 233 37.38 -31.65 -15.47
N GLU A 234 37.41 -32.84 -14.89
CA GLU A 234 38.58 -33.28 -14.10
C GLU A 234 39.80 -33.61 -14.94
N LYS A 235 39.61 -33.90 -16.22
CA LYS A 235 40.71 -34.31 -17.12
C LYS A 235 41.46 -33.11 -17.73
N GLU A 236 40.78 -31.97 -17.83
CA GLU A 236 41.30 -30.81 -18.56
C GLU A 236 41.69 -29.67 -17.59
N LYS A 237 42.55 -28.77 -18.06
CA LYS A 237 42.98 -27.60 -17.28
C LYS A 237 42.00 -26.44 -17.43
N PHE A 238 41.85 -25.68 -16.36
CA PHE A 238 41.10 -24.42 -16.41
C PHE A 238 42.01 -23.29 -16.89
N ILE A 239 41.72 -22.68 -18.01
CA ILE A 239 42.53 -21.64 -18.65
C ILE A 239 41.69 -20.39 -18.83
N VAL A 240 42.23 -19.23 -18.47
CA VAL A 240 41.56 -17.95 -18.68
C VAL A 240 41.54 -17.65 -20.19
N ASP A 241 40.40 -17.75 -20.84
CA ASP A 241 40.22 -17.51 -22.26
C ASP A 241 40.11 -16.02 -22.58
N ASN A 242 39.24 -15.33 -21.86
CA ASN A 242 38.96 -13.92 -22.11
C ASN A 242 38.64 -13.15 -20.82
N ILE A 243 39.08 -11.90 -20.77
CA ILE A 243 38.81 -10.96 -19.68
C ILE A 243 38.18 -9.70 -20.27
N LYS A 244 36.86 -9.56 -20.08
CA LYS A 244 36.14 -8.38 -20.56
C LYS A 244 35.98 -7.38 -19.42
N LYS A 245 36.63 -6.24 -19.53
CA LYS A 245 36.48 -5.10 -18.63
C LYS A 245 35.46 -4.11 -19.23
N SER A 246 34.52 -3.64 -18.46
CA SER A 246 33.56 -2.63 -18.90
C SER A 246 33.18 -1.71 -17.74
N THR A 247 32.98 -0.46 -18.05
CA THR A 247 32.46 0.53 -17.10
C THR A 247 30.99 0.80 -17.45
N LYS A 248 30.11 0.68 -16.47
CA LYS A 248 28.68 0.90 -16.63
C LYS A 248 28.20 2.02 -15.72
N ASN A 249 27.30 2.85 -16.24
CA ASN A 249 26.60 3.84 -15.46
C ASN A 249 25.28 3.24 -14.95
N LYS A 250 25.13 3.15 -13.62
CA LYS A 250 23.84 2.87 -12.98
C LYS A 250 23.13 4.20 -12.75
N ASN A 251 21.98 4.40 -13.38
CA ASN A 251 21.18 5.61 -13.21
C ASN A 251 20.27 5.50 -11.98
N PRO A 252 19.99 6.63 -11.28
CA PRO A 252 19.01 6.64 -10.21
C PRO A 252 17.60 6.39 -10.77
N LEU A 253 16.76 5.81 -9.93
CA LEU A 253 15.33 5.68 -10.21
C LEU A 253 14.63 7.04 -10.11
N ALA A 254 13.49 7.19 -10.77
CA ALA A 254 12.63 8.37 -10.68
C ALA A 254 12.20 8.65 -9.23
N PRO A 255 11.83 9.89 -8.87
CA PRO A 255 11.17 10.18 -7.62
C PRO A 255 9.86 9.38 -7.50
N PHE A 256 9.30 9.29 -6.31
CA PHE A 256 8.15 8.43 -6.07
C PHE A 256 6.88 8.89 -6.77
N THR A 257 6.17 7.92 -7.34
CA THR A 257 4.72 7.94 -7.53
C THR A 257 4.04 7.28 -6.34
N THR A 258 2.72 7.32 -6.25
CA THR A 258 1.96 6.61 -5.21
C THR A 258 2.28 5.12 -5.18
N SER A 259 2.30 4.48 -6.35
CA SER A 259 2.57 3.05 -6.48
C SER A 259 3.99 2.70 -6.03
N THR A 260 4.99 3.41 -6.53
CA THR A 260 6.40 3.13 -6.19
C THR A 260 6.71 3.46 -4.72
N LEU A 261 6.05 4.46 -4.12
CA LEU A 261 6.15 4.75 -2.69
C LEU A 261 5.58 3.59 -1.85
N GLN A 262 4.41 3.08 -2.22
CA GLN A 262 3.80 1.95 -1.52
C GLN A 262 4.67 0.70 -1.61
N GLN A 263 5.24 0.42 -2.79
CA GLN A 263 6.14 -0.72 -3.02
C GLN A 263 7.41 -0.63 -2.16
N ASP A 264 8.09 0.51 -2.17
CA ASP A 264 9.34 0.69 -1.42
C ASP A 264 9.12 0.77 0.10
N ALA A 265 8.05 1.43 0.54
CA ALA A 265 7.67 1.46 1.96
C ALA A 265 7.33 0.05 2.48
N TYR A 266 6.69 -0.79 1.66
CA TYR A 266 6.44 -2.19 2.02
C TYR A 266 7.74 -2.99 2.12
N LYS A 267 8.61 -2.91 1.11
CA LYS A 267 9.87 -3.66 1.06
C LYS A 267 10.83 -3.25 2.19
N ARG A 268 11.05 -1.94 2.38
CA ARG A 268 12.09 -1.39 3.26
C ARG A 268 11.64 -1.13 4.69
N LEU A 269 10.40 -0.67 4.86
CA LEU A 269 9.85 -0.27 6.16
C LEU A 269 8.84 -1.25 6.72
N ASN A 270 8.46 -2.27 5.94
CA ASN A 270 7.39 -3.21 6.28
C ASN A 270 6.06 -2.51 6.60
N PHE A 271 5.78 -1.42 5.87
CA PHE A 271 4.52 -0.69 5.98
C PHE A 271 3.49 -1.24 4.99
N SER A 272 2.26 -1.49 5.45
CA SER A 272 1.16 -1.77 4.54
C SER A 272 0.84 -0.56 3.67
N THR A 273 0.21 -0.78 2.53
CA THR A 273 -0.25 0.29 1.61
C THR A 273 -1.12 1.32 2.34
N LYS A 274 -2.07 0.85 3.17
CA LYS A 274 -2.94 1.69 4.01
C LYS A 274 -2.14 2.55 4.99
N ARG A 275 -1.16 1.95 5.69
CA ARG A 275 -0.30 2.66 6.65
C ARG A 275 0.54 3.71 5.95
N THR A 276 1.16 3.36 4.81
CA THR A 276 1.95 4.27 3.99
C THR A 276 1.15 5.50 3.60
N MET A 277 -0.06 5.32 3.04
CA MET A 277 -0.90 6.44 2.61
C MET A 277 -1.41 7.29 3.77
N SER A 278 -1.73 6.66 4.91
CA SER A 278 -2.15 7.41 6.11
C SER A 278 -1.04 8.31 6.65
N ILE A 279 0.21 7.83 6.65
CA ILE A 279 1.37 8.62 7.09
C ILE A 279 1.69 9.72 6.05
N ALA A 280 1.67 9.39 4.76
CA ALA A 280 1.89 10.36 3.68
C ALA A 280 0.88 11.52 3.74
N GLN A 281 -0.40 11.22 4.03
CA GLN A 281 -1.44 12.24 4.23
C GLN A 281 -1.08 13.21 5.37
N ILE A 282 -0.57 12.69 6.48
CA ILE A 282 -0.16 13.52 7.62
C ILE A 282 1.03 14.40 7.25
N LEU A 283 2.02 13.84 6.53
CA LEU A 283 3.20 14.58 6.07
C LEU A 283 2.82 15.70 5.08
N TYR A 284 1.83 15.46 4.22
CA TYR A 284 1.32 16.45 3.27
C TYR A 284 0.51 17.57 3.95
N GLU A 285 -0.43 17.22 4.85
CA GLU A 285 -1.34 18.19 5.46
C GLU A 285 -0.66 19.17 6.44
N GLY A 286 0.48 18.78 6.97
CA GLY A 286 1.32 19.61 7.81
C GLY A 286 1.55 19.06 9.23
N ILE A 287 2.79 19.22 9.64
CA ILE A 287 3.30 18.85 10.97
C ILE A 287 4.02 20.05 11.56
N GLU A 288 3.94 20.19 12.88
CA GLU A 288 4.72 21.19 13.59
C GLU A 288 6.19 20.76 13.64
N ILE A 289 7.05 21.49 12.97
CA ILE A 289 8.51 21.25 12.92
C ILE A 289 9.21 22.32 13.74
N LYS A 290 10.04 21.92 14.68
CA LYS A 290 10.80 22.84 15.53
C LYS A 290 11.64 23.80 14.66
N GLY A 291 11.51 25.08 14.89
CA GLY A 291 12.19 26.13 14.10
C GLY A 291 11.50 26.54 12.79
N HIS A 292 10.58 25.73 12.25
CA HIS A 292 9.89 25.98 10.98
C HIS A 292 8.37 26.20 11.12
N GLY A 293 7.80 25.89 12.30
CA GLY A 293 6.36 25.96 12.53
C GLY A 293 5.62 24.79 11.87
N THR A 294 4.32 24.98 11.57
CA THR A 294 3.52 23.91 10.92
C THR A 294 3.73 23.98 9.41
N VAL A 295 4.30 22.93 8.83
CA VAL A 295 4.63 22.84 7.40
C VAL A 295 4.19 21.51 6.81
N GLY A 296 3.71 21.52 5.56
CA GLY A 296 3.57 20.29 4.76
C GLY A 296 4.95 19.87 4.29
N LEU A 297 5.37 18.64 4.64
CA LEU A 297 6.72 18.16 4.38
C LEU A 297 6.90 17.53 3.00
N ILE A 298 5.81 17.12 2.37
CA ILE A 298 5.84 16.47 1.05
C ILE A 298 4.79 17.09 0.12
N THR A 299 5.01 16.90 -1.17
CA THR A 299 4.02 17.20 -2.21
C THR A 299 2.83 16.23 -2.12
N TYR A 300 1.77 16.48 -2.88
CA TYR A 300 0.58 15.65 -2.91
C TYR A 300 0.90 14.19 -3.23
N MET A 301 0.46 13.30 -2.37
CA MET A 301 0.89 11.89 -2.39
C MET A 301 0.06 10.99 -3.32
N ARG A 302 -1.05 11.45 -3.88
CA ARG A 302 -1.84 10.67 -4.85
C ARG A 302 -1.50 11.14 -6.26
N THR A 303 -0.41 10.62 -6.80
CA THR A 303 0.11 10.98 -8.11
C THR A 303 0.75 9.79 -8.80
N ASP A 304 0.62 9.73 -10.10
CA ASP A 304 1.35 8.83 -10.99
C ASP A 304 2.43 9.58 -11.78
N SER A 305 2.55 10.89 -11.56
CA SER A 305 3.55 11.75 -12.18
C SER A 305 4.94 11.57 -11.55
N VAL A 306 5.96 11.61 -12.40
CA VAL A 306 7.37 11.68 -12.00
C VAL A 306 7.97 13.07 -12.29
N ARG A 307 7.14 14.03 -12.70
CA ARG A 307 7.54 15.40 -13.00
C ARG A 307 8.01 16.13 -11.73
N ILE A 308 8.98 16.97 -11.88
CA ILE A 308 9.53 17.82 -10.81
C ILE A 308 9.54 19.25 -11.32
N SER A 309 9.13 20.21 -10.49
CA SER A 309 9.22 21.64 -10.83
C SER A 309 10.67 22.09 -10.98
N GLU A 310 10.91 23.07 -11.84
CA GLU A 310 12.25 23.65 -12.05
C GLU A 310 12.83 24.24 -10.76
N GLU A 311 11.99 24.85 -9.94
CA GLU A 311 12.40 25.38 -8.62
C GLU A 311 12.94 24.25 -7.72
N ALA A 312 12.25 23.11 -7.63
CA ALA A 312 12.69 22.00 -6.81
C ALA A 312 13.96 21.33 -7.37
N GLN A 313 14.12 21.28 -8.69
CA GLN A 313 15.34 20.77 -9.32
C GLN A 313 16.55 21.68 -9.03
N ASN A 314 16.38 22.99 -9.13
CA ASN A 314 17.44 23.96 -8.86
C ASN A 314 17.86 23.93 -7.38
N ASN A 315 16.88 23.92 -6.46
CA ASN A 315 17.16 23.80 -5.02
C ASN A 315 17.89 22.48 -4.69
N ALA A 316 17.52 21.37 -5.31
CA ALA A 316 18.22 20.09 -5.13
C ALA A 316 19.64 20.16 -5.66
N LYS A 317 19.86 20.75 -6.83
CA LYS A 317 21.20 20.92 -7.42
C LYS A 317 22.12 21.72 -6.51
N GLU A 318 21.64 22.85 -5.99
CA GLU A 318 22.41 23.67 -5.06
C GLU A 318 22.75 22.93 -3.77
N TYR A 319 21.78 22.23 -3.20
CA TYR A 319 21.99 21.40 -2.01
C TYR A 319 23.03 20.28 -2.26
N ILE A 320 22.91 19.55 -3.38
CA ILE A 320 23.84 18.48 -3.74
C ILE A 320 25.25 19.04 -3.87
N LYS A 321 25.40 20.16 -4.57
CA LYS A 321 26.70 20.83 -4.75
C LYS A 321 27.34 21.22 -3.42
N SER A 322 26.57 21.78 -2.50
CA SER A 322 27.05 22.27 -1.21
C SER A 322 27.42 21.16 -0.23
N ILE A 323 26.69 20.02 -0.23
CA ILE A 323 26.86 18.97 0.78
C ILE A 323 27.71 17.82 0.27
N PHE A 324 27.61 17.46 -1.01
CA PHE A 324 28.28 16.27 -1.55
C PHE A 324 29.44 16.63 -2.50
N GLY A 325 29.44 17.81 -3.10
CA GLY A 325 30.43 18.25 -4.08
C GLY A 325 29.88 18.35 -5.51
N GLU A 326 30.60 19.07 -6.37
CA GLU A 326 30.22 19.31 -7.78
C GLU A 326 30.10 18.01 -8.59
N GLU A 327 30.95 17.01 -8.30
CA GLU A 327 30.99 15.73 -8.99
C GLU A 327 29.70 14.89 -8.79
N PHE A 328 28.93 15.15 -7.72
CA PHE A 328 27.65 14.50 -7.48
C PHE A 328 26.49 15.17 -8.21
N VAL A 329 26.73 16.35 -8.83
CA VAL A 329 25.72 17.03 -9.68
C VAL A 329 25.77 16.40 -11.07
N PRO A 330 24.62 15.97 -11.64
CA PRO A 330 24.61 15.41 -13.00
C PRO A 330 24.96 16.51 -14.03
N LYS A 331 25.66 16.15 -15.09
CA LYS A 331 26.08 17.09 -16.16
C LYS A 331 24.87 17.74 -16.86
N THR A 332 23.77 17.04 -16.95
CA THR A 332 22.50 17.53 -17.51
C THR A 332 21.38 17.31 -16.52
N THR A 333 20.44 18.23 -16.44
CA THR A 333 19.25 18.09 -15.60
C THR A 333 18.50 16.81 -15.98
N ARG A 334 18.19 15.99 -14.96
CA ARG A 334 17.49 14.72 -15.19
C ARG A 334 16.02 14.95 -15.44
N ILE A 335 15.55 14.41 -16.55
CA ILE A 335 14.13 14.37 -16.91
C ILE A 335 13.70 12.91 -16.91
N PHE A 336 12.74 12.58 -16.05
CA PHE A 336 12.13 11.26 -16.01
C PHE A 336 10.89 11.26 -16.90
N LYS A 337 10.84 10.30 -17.85
CA LYS A 337 9.67 10.15 -18.70
C LYS A 337 8.57 9.42 -17.92
N GLY A 338 7.41 10.05 -17.79
CA GLY A 338 6.19 9.41 -17.32
C GLY A 338 5.63 8.41 -18.33
N LYS A 339 4.63 7.64 -17.93
CA LYS A 339 3.82 6.85 -18.88
C LYS A 339 3.06 7.83 -19.80
N LYS A 340 2.76 7.43 -21.04
CA LYS A 340 1.84 8.18 -21.91
C LYS A 340 0.49 8.30 -21.18
N ASN A 341 -0.14 9.45 -21.15
CA ASN A 341 -1.41 9.75 -20.49
C ASN A 341 -1.35 10.03 -18.97
N ILE A 342 -0.28 10.70 -18.51
CA ILE A 342 -0.21 11.22 -17.13
C ILE A 342 -0.83 12.62 -17.10
N GLN A 343 -1.58 12.91 -16.03
CA GLN A 343 -2.02 14.26 -15.71
C GLN A 343 -0.81 15.18 -15.53
N ASP A 344 -0.51 16.01 -16.53
CA ASP A 344 0.62 16.95 -16.51
C ASP A 344 0.56 17.97 -15.36
N ALA A 345 -0.60 18.09 -14.70
CA ALA A 345 -0.81 19.01 -13.60
C ALA A 345 -0.15 18.59 -12.27
N HIS A 346 0.15 17.29 -12.11
CA HIS A 346 0.71 16.75 -10.87
C HIS A 346 2.24 16.70 -10.89
N GLU A 347 2.83 16.77 -9.70
CA GLU A 347 4.24 16.50 -9.46
C GLU A 347 4.45 15.13 -8.80
N ALA A 348 5.69 14.64 -8.86
CA ALA A 348 6.13 13.48 -8.09
C ALA A 348 6.06 13.75 -6.58
N ILE A 349 6.03 12.67 -5.79
CA ILE A 349 6.12 12.77 -4.34
C ILE A 349 7.57 13.11 -3.96
N ARG A 350 7.76 14.30 -3.41
CA ARG A 350 9.04 14.87 -3.02
C ARG A 350 8.95 15.70 -1.74
N PRO A 351 10.06 15.97 -1.05
CA PRO A 351 10.06 16.98 0.01
C PRO A 351 9.71 18.36 -0.54
N THR A 352 8.96 19.15 0.22
CA THR A 352 8.62 20.54 -0.12
C THR A 352 9.79 21.48 0.16
N TYR A 353 10.55 21.20 1.21
CA TYR A 353 11.72 21.94 1.65
C TYR A 353 12.91 21.00 1.78
N ILE A 354 13.91 21.14 0.91
CA ILE A 354 15.07 20.25 0.87
C ILE A 354 15.96 20.45 2.11
N ASN A 355 16.05 21.65 2.61
CA ASN A 355 16.80 22.01 3.81
C ASN A 355 16.19 21.47 5.12
N ILE A 356 14.92 21.08 5.14
CA ILE A 356 14.36 20.32 6.26
C ILE A 356 14.75 18.86 6.06
N THR A 357 15.97 18.51 6.44
CA THR A 357 16.46 17.13 6.31
C THR A 357 15.72 16.19 7.25
N PRO A 358 15.73 14.87 7.00
CA PRO A 358 15.17 13.90 7.94
C PRO A 358 15.73 14.05 9.36
N GLU A 359 17.02 14.30 9.49
CA GLU A 359 17.72 14.47 10.77
C GLU A 359 17.23 15.70 11.52
N GLU A 360 17.06 16.82 10.82
CA GLU A 360 16.52 18.06 11.39
C GLU A 360 15.08 17.88 11.85
N ALA A 361 14.26 17.20 11.06
CA ALA A 361 12.86 16.92 11.39
C ALA A 361 12.70 15.84 12.48
N ARG A 362 13.74 15.06 12.80
CA ARG A 362 13.67 13.86 13.65
C ARG A 362 12.99 14.09 15.00
N SER A 363 13.33 15.19 15.66
CA SER A 363 12.79 15.53 16.99
C SER A 363 11.28 15.84 16.97
N SER A 364 10.75 16.23 15.82
CA SER A 364 9.35 16.64 15.61
C SER A 364 8.48 15.53 15.03
N LEU A 365 9.10 14.48 14.48
CA LEU A 365 8.40 13.38 13.82
C LEU A 365 8.27 12.15 14.72
N LYS A 366 7.14 11.45 14.61
CA LYS A 366 7.00 10.09 15.15
C LYS A 366 7.86 9.13 14.31
N ASP A 367 8.25 7.99 14.88
CA ASP A 367 9.13 7.02 14.20
C ASP A 367 8.67 6.63 12.79
N ASP A 368 7.38 6.35 12.62
CA ASP A 368 6.82 5.99 11.30
C ASP A 368 6.87 7.17 10.31
N GLN A 369 6.59 8.38 10.80
CA GLN A 369 6.65 9.60 9.98
C GLN A 369 8.10 9.90 9.56
N PHE A 370 9.03 9.75 10.48
CA PHE A 370 10.46 9.90 10.20
C PHE A 370 10.93 8.90 9.15
N LYS A 371 10.60 7.60 9.32
CA LYS A 371 11.00 6.56 8.36
C LYS A 371 10.46 6.83 6.96
N LEU A 372 9.17 7.19 6.85
CA LEU A 372 8.57 7.45 5.54
C LEU A 372 9.10 8.75 4.92
N TYR A 373 9.29 9.81 5.71
CA TYR A 373 9.87 11.06 5.24
C TYR A 373 11.31 10.86 4.76
N SER A 374 12.13 10.13 5.53
CA SER A 374 13.50 9.78 5.13
C SER A 374 13.53 9.01 3.81
N LEU A 375 12.61 8.05 3.64
CA LEU A 375 12.50 7.29 2.39
C LEU A 375 12.20 8.21 1.20
N ILE A 376 11.25 9.13 1.34
CA ILE A 376 10.85 10.08 0.29
C ILE A 376 11.99 11.07 0.00
N TRP A 377 12.59 11.63 1.03
CA TRP A 377 13.67 12.60 0.90
C TRP A 377 14.90 12.00 0.21
N ASN A 378 15.35 10.83 0.70
CA ASN A 378 16.51 10.14 0.14
C ASN A 378 16.29 9.74 -1.32
N ARG A 379 15.09 9.23 -1.67
CA ARG A 379 14.74 8.87 -3.04
C ARG A 379 14.74 10.07 -3.97
N PHE A 380 14.16 11.19 -3.53
CA PHE A 380 14.15 12.42 -4.29
C PHE A 380 15.58 12.94 -4.51
N MET A 381 16.38 13.03 -3.46
CA MET A 381 17.77 13.48 -3.58
C MET A 381 18.57 12.59 -4.52
N ALA A 382 18.49 11.28 -4.35
CA ALA A 382 19.14 10.31 -5.25
C ALA A 382 18.74 10.51 -6.71
N SER A 383 17.46 10.80 -6.98
CA SER A 383 16.95 11.03 -8.33
C SER A 383 17.58 12.25 -9.01
N GLN A 384 18.08 13.22 -8.23
CA GLN A 384 18.70 14.46 -8.72
C GLN A 384 20.24 14.39 -8.75
N MET A 385 20.84 13.25 -8.29
CA MET A 385 22.30 13.07 -8.22
C MET A 385 22.88 12.42 -9.49
N ALA A 386 24.20 12.51 -9.62
CA ALA A 386 24.96 11.85 -10.68
C ALA A 386 24.83 10.32 -10.59
N SER A 387 24.97 9.66 -11.75
CA SER A 387 24.92 8.20 -11.83
C SER A 387 26.08 7.56 -11.04
N CYS A 388 25.81 6.39 -10.48
CA CYS A 388 26.86 5.54 -9.98
C CYS A 388 27.65 4.93 -11.14
N ILE A 389 28.96 4.93 -11.06
CA ILE A 389 29.87 4.33 -12.04
C ILE A 389 30.41 3.03 -11.46
N VAL A 390 30.17 1.93 -12.16
CA VAL A 390 30.57 0.59 -11.74
C VAL A 390 31.50 0.00 -12.79
N ASP A 391 32.70 -0.39 -12.39
CA ASP A 391 33.60 -1.20 -13.19
C ASP A 391 33.23 -2.67 -13.03
N THR A 392 33.01 -3.34 -14.14
CA THR A 392 32.63 -4.76 -14.19
C THR A 392 33.71 -5.54 -14.93
N VAL A 393 34.16 -6.63 -14.33
CA VAL A 393 35.10 -7.59 -14.94
C VAL A 393 34.36 -8.91 -15.12
N THR A 394 34.33 -9.38 -16.35
CA THR A 394 33.78 -10.71 -16.69
C THR A 394 34.91 -11.59 -17.16
N LEU A 395 35.11 -12.71 -16.48
CA LEU A 395 36.08 -13.74 -16.84
C LEU A 395 35.35 -14.84 -17.60
N ILE A 396 35.92 -15.25 -18.70
CA ILE A 396 35.57 -16.48 -19.43
C ILE A 396 36.73 -17.45 -19.27
N ILE A 397 36.45 -18.61 -18.71
CA ILE A 397 37.45 -19.64 -18.40
C ILE A 397 37.06 -20.90 -19.17
N LYS A 398 37.99 -21.46 -19.93
CA LYS A 398 37.81 -22.69 -20.68
C LYS A 398 38.35 -23.89 -19.92
N ASN A 399 37.67 -25.02 -20.08
CA ASN A 399 38.12 -26.34 -19.71
C ASN A 399 37.61 -27.31 -20.77
N GLY A 400 38.49 -27.73 -21.69
CA GLY A 400 38.11 -28.47 -22.89
C GLY A 400 37.05 -27.74 -23.72
N ILE A 401 35.90 -28.38 -23.96
CA ILE A 401 34.74 -27.82 -24.68
C ILE A 401 33.87 -26.90 -23.85
N TYR A 402 34.09 -26.89 -22.53
CA TYR A 402 33.27 -26.16 -21.55
C TYR A 402 33.81 -24.76 -21.27
N SER A 403 32.90 -23.82 -21.13
CA SER A 403 33.22 -22.43 -20.75
C SER A 403 32.50 -22.05 -19.45
N PHE A 404 33.28 -21.54 -18.51
CA PHE A 404 32.82 -21.03 -17.23
C PHE A 404 32.83 -19.51 -17.24
N ARG A 405 31.96 -18.92 -16.47
CA ARG A 405 31.85 -17.48 -16.32
C ARG A 405 31.91 -17.08 -14.84
N ALA A 406 32.71 -16.05 -14.56
CA ALA A 406 32.64 -15.29 -13.33
C ALA A 406 32.50 -13.80 -13.65
N THR A 407 31.72 -13.09 -12.86
CA THR A 407 31.54 -11.64 -13.01
C THR A 407 31.83 -11.00 -11.64
N GLY A 408 32.71 -10.03 -11.62
CA GLY A 408 32.97 -9.18 -10.47
C GLY A 408 32.62 -7.74 -10.78
N SER A 409 32.24 -6.98 -9.78
CA SER A 409 31.95 -5.54 -9.93
C SER A 409 32.61 -4.75 -8.81
N SER A 410 32.99 -3.52 -9.08
CA SER A 410 33.48 -2.58 -8.09
C SER A 410 32.95 -1.18 -8.35
N ILE A 411 32.53 -0.48 -7.31
CA ILE A 411 32.05 0.88 -7.43
C ILE A 411 33.24 1.80 -7.62
N LYS A 412 33.33 2.42 -8.81
CA LYS A 412 34.35 3.44 -9.11
C LYS A 412 33.94 4.82 -8.59
N PHE A 413 32.68 5.17 -8.74
CA PHE A 413 32.08 6.40 -8.22
C PHE A 413 30.69 6.10 -7.69
N PRO A 414 30.39 6.39 -6.41
CA PRO A 414 29.12 5.98 -5.80
C PRO A 414 27.92 6.78 -6.33
N GLY A 415 28.10 8.03 -6.76
CA GLY A 415 27.03 8.87 -7.23
C GLY A 415 25.82 8.89 -6.27
N PHE A 416 24.62 8.71 -6.80
CA PHE A 416 23.38 8.68 -6.02
C PHE A 416 23.34 7.59 -4.94
N MET A 417 24.11 6.51 -5.07
CA MET A 417 24.12 5.42 -4.09
C MET A 417 24.67 5.84 -2.73
N LYS A 418 25.33 7.01 -2.65
CA LYS A 418 25.76 7.60 -1.37
C LYS A 418 24.57 7.97 -0.47
N VAL A 419 23.41 8.29 -1.05
CA VAL A 419 22.20 8.71 -0.32
C VAL A 419 21.15 7.59 -0.32
N TYR A 420 21.04 6.86 -1.42
CA TYR A 420 20.00 5.85 -1.59
C TYR A 420 20.55 4.60 -2.27
N ASN A 421 20.79 3.58 -1.46
CA ASN A 421 21.31 2.33 -1.99
C ASN A 421 20.16 1.42 -2.45
N TYR A 422 20.20 0.99 -3.72
CA TYR A 422 19.39 -0.12 -4.21
C TYR A 422 20.20 -1.40 -4.03
N THR A 423 19.90 -2.18 -3.05
CA THR A 423 20.19 -3.61 -3.16
C THR A 423 19.05 -4.19 -3.98
N SER A 424 19.25 -4.47 -5.27
CA SER A 424 18.44 -5.46 -5.95
C SER A 424 18.84 -6.82 -5.36
N ASP A 425 17.89 -7.70 -5.16
CA ASP A 425 18.13 -9.07 -4.70
C ASP A 425 19.06 -9.86 -5.67
N GLU A 426 19.37 -9.28 -6.84
CA GLU A 426 20.27 -9.79 -7.88
C GLU A 426 21.66 -9.13 -7.89
N ASP A 427 21.88 -8.02 -7.19
CA ASP A 427 23.20 -7.37 -7.05
C ASP A 427 23.97 -8.02 -5.89
N ASP A 428 24.15 -9.34 -5.99
CA ASP A 428 25.02 -10.08 -5.10
C ASP A 428 26.46 -9.61 -5.25
N ASP A 429 26.97 -9.24 -4.10
CA ASP A 429 28.36 -9.21 -3.68
C ASP A 429 29.37 -8.58 -4.65
N ASP A 430 30.09 -7.60 -4.14
CA ASP A 430 31.43 -7.21 -4.60
C ASP A 430 32.36 -8.44 -4.62
N ILE A 431 32.09 -9.38 -5.54
CA ILE A 431 33.01 -10.49 -5.82
C ILE A 431 34.24 -9.84 -6.43
N LYS A 432 35.22 -9.57 -5.60
CA LYS A 432 36.51 -9.11 -6.05
C LYS A 432 37.22 -10.29 -6.72
N LEU A 433 37.19 -10.29 -8.05
CA LEU A 433 38.00 -11.26 -8.82
C LEU A 433 39.48 -10.92 -8.68
N PRO A 434 40.35 -11.94 -8.61
CA PRO A 434 41.82 -11.73 -8.59
C PRO A 434 42.28 -11.12 -9.91
N ALA A 435 43.45 -10.46 -9.86
CA ALA A 435 44.10 -9.97 -11.07
C ALA A 435 44.65 -11.17 -11.87
N LEU A 436 44.01 -11.42 -13.04
CA LEU A 436 44.33 -12.50 -13.96
C LEU A 436 44.68 -11.94 -15.33
N ASN A 437 45.46 -12.72 -16.09
CA ASN A 437 45.77 -12.45 -17.49
C ASN A 437 45.17 -13.55 -18.39
N ALA A 438 44.96 -13.24 -19.66
CA ALA A 438 44.59 -14.26 -20.64
C ALA A 438 45.68 -15.36 -20.65
N ASN A 439 45.26 -16.60 -20.82
CA ASN A 439 46.06 -17.82 -20.78
C ASN A 439 46.62 -18.20 -19.37
N ASP A 440 46.27 -17.48 -18.30
CA ASP A 440 46.58 -17.95 -16.96
C ASP A 440 45.92 -19.31 -16.71
N ILE A 441 46.72 -20.28 -16.20
CA ILE A 441 46.21 -21.58 -15.77
C ILE A 441 45.72 -21.45 -14.33
N LEU A 442 44.50 -21.91 -14.08
CA LEU A 442 43.89 -21.84 -12.75
C LEU A 442 43.85 -23.21 -12.10
N TYR A 443 44.11 -23.22 -10.78
CA TYR A 443 44.08 -24.42 -9.96
C TYR A 443 42.68 -24.67 -9.45
N LYS A 444 42.19 -25.86 -9.75
CA LYS A 444 40.93 -26.37 -9.24
C LYS A 444 41.06 -26.68 -7.76
N LYS A 445 40.18 -26.12 -6.94
CA LYS A 445 40.00 -26.49 -5.53
C LYS A 445 38.82 -27.44 -5.35
N GLU A 446 37.68 -27.13 -6.00
CA GLU A 446 36.46 -27.92 -5.88
C GLU A 446 35.63 -27.79 -7.15
N ILE A 447 34.94 -28.86 -7.51
CA ILE A 447 33.85 -28.86 -8.52
C ILE A 447 32.61 -29.41 -7.84
N LYS A 448 31.47 -28.70 -7.95
CA LYS A 448 30.19 -29.13 -7.42
C LYS A 448 29.11 -29.11 -8.48
N GLY A 449 28.36 -30.20 -8.55
CA GLY A 449 27.06 -30.26 -9.19
C GLY A 449 25.97 -29.93 -8.17
N ASN A 450 25.21 -28.86 -8.39
CA ASN A 450 24.12 -28.45 -7.52
C ASN A 450 22.78 -28.78 -8.19
N GLN A 451 21.94 -29.54 -7.49
CA GLN A 451 20.59 -29.86 -7.88
C GLN A 451 19.66 -28.67 -7.61
N HIS A 452 18.82 -28.34 -8.56
CA HIS A 452 17.81 -27.30 -8.44
C HIS A 452 16.47 -27.83 -8.98
N PHE A 453 15.41 -27.20 -8.53
CA PHE A 453 14.09 -27.38 -9.10
C PHE A 453 13.53 -26.02 -9.48
N THR A 454 12.84 -25.95 -10.61
CA THR A 454 12.11 -24.73 -10.97
C THR A 454 11.11 -24.41 -9.87
N GLN A 455 10.92 -23.11 -9.61
CA GLN A 455 10.04 -22.66 -8.54
C GLN A 455 8.73 -22.11 -9.12
N PRO A 456 7.60 -22.28 -8.43
CA PRO A 456 6.35 -21.67 -8.84
C PRO A 456 6.45 -20.14 -8.78
N PRO A 457 5.55 -19.42 -9.46
CA PRO A 457 5.50 -17.98 -9.34
C PRO A 457 5.28 -17.55 -7.88
N ALA A 458 5.98 -16.54 -7.42
CA ALA A 458 5.85 -16.07 -6.03
C ALA A 458 4.42 -15.58 -5.72
N LYS A 459 3.92 -15.88 -4.51
CA LYS A 459 2.66 -15.32 -4.01
C LYS A 459 2.68 -13.79 -4.03
N PHE A 460 1.52 -13.19 -4.22
CA PHE A 460 1.43 -11.75 -4.13
C PHE A 460 1.71 -11.24 -2.72
N SER A 461 2.51 -10.18 -2.64
CA SER A 461 2.56 -9.26 -1.52
C SER A 461 1.72 -8.02 -1.84
N GLU A 462 1.44 -7.15 -0.86
CA GLU A 462 0.79 -5.87 -1.17
C GLU A 462 1.58 -5.06 -2.22
N ALA A 463 2.91 -5.06 -2.11
CA ALA A 463 3.79 -4.36 -3.04
C ALA A 463 3.71 -4.93 -4.47
N SER A 464 3.81 -6.25 -4.63
CA SER A 464 3.76 -6.88 -5.95
C SER A 464 2.36 -6.80 -6.56
N LEU A 465 1.29 -6.86 -5.74
CA LEU A 465 -0.07 -6.67 -6.24
C LEU A 465 -0.28 -5.24 -6.76
N VAL A 466 0.15 -4.21 -6.00
CA VAL A 466 0.08 -2.81 -6.46
C VAL A 466 0.86 -2.63 -7.77
N LYS A 467 2.06 -3.20 -7.86
CA LYS A 467 2.86 -3.17 -9.08
C LYS A 467 2.13 -3.79 -10.27
N THR A 468 1.57 -4.98 -10.09
CA THR A 468 0.83 -5.69 -11.15
C THR A 468 -0.44 -4.95 -11.55
N LEU A 469 -1.20 -4.38 -10.61
CA LEU A 469 -2.36 -3.54 -10.91
C LEU A 469 -1.97 -2.33 -11.76
N GLU A 470 -0.90 -1.62 -11.37
CA GLU A 470 -0.38 -0.46 -12.10
C GLU A 470 0.10 -0.84 -13.52
N GLU A 471 0.83 -1.94 -13.66
CA GLU A 471 1.36 -2.44 -14.94
C GLU A 471 0.24 -2.79 -15.93
N ASN A 472 -0.89 -3.30 -15.41
CA ASN A 472 -2.08 -3.61 -16.19
C ASN A 472 -3.06 -2.42 -16.33
N GLY A 473 -2.71 -1.23 -15.85
CA GLY A 473 -3.60 -0.05 -15.95
C GLY A 473 -4.84 -0.09 -15.05
N ILE A 474 -4.88 -1.00 -14.07
CA ILE A 474 -6.02 -1.23 -13.18
C ILE A 474 -5.88 -0.43 -11.89
N GLY A 475 -6.91 0.32 -11.55
CA GLY A 475 -6.88 1.23 -10.40
C GLY A 475 -6.10 2.50 -10.70
N ARG A 476 -6.05 3.39 -9.71
CA ARG A 476 -5.38 4.70 -9.78
C ARG A 476 -4.75 5.00 -8.42
N PRO A 477 -3.91 6.02 -8.28
CA PRO A 477 -3.27 6.40 -7.03
C PRO A 477 -4.20 6.45 -5.81
N SER A 478 -5.44 6.86 -6.00
CA SER A 478 -6.45 6.93 -4.94
C SER A 478 -7.04 5.57 -4.53
N THR A 479 -6.90 4.52 -5.34
CA THR A 479 -7.63 3.25 -5.16
C THR A 479 -6.78 2.06 -4.75
N TYR A 480 -5.45 2.05 -4.98
CA TYR A 480 -4.61 0.88 -4.65
C TYR A 480 -4.74 0.42 -3.19
N ALA A 481 -4.55 1.32 -2.23
CA ALA A 481 -4.66 0.97 -0.82
C ALA A 481 -6.11 0.61 -0.39
N PRO A 482 -7.18 1.31 -0.83
CA PRO A 482 -8.56 0.90 -0.61
C PRO A 482 -8.92 -0.48 -1.15
N ILE A 483 -8.46 -0.86 -2.34
CA ILE A 483 -8.71 -2.19 -2.92
C ILE A 483 -8.23 -3.28 -1.97
N ILE A 484 -6.93 -3.25 -1.60
CA ILE A 484 -6.33 -4.25 -0.72
C ILE A 484 -7.01 -4.25 0.67
N SER A 485 -7.26 -3.06 1.23
CA SER A 485 -7.95 -2.95 2.52
C SER A 485 -9.34 -3.56 2.47
N THR A 486 -10.09 -3.33 1.39
CA THR A 486 -11.45 -3.88 1.25
C THR A 486 -11.43 -5.40 1.15
N LEU A 487 -10.50 -5.98 0.38
CA LEU A 487 -10.37 -7.44 0.28
C LEU A 487 -10.05 -8.09 1.64
N LEU A 488 -9.17 -7.47 2.43
CA LEU A 488 -8.84 -7.90 3.79
C LEU A 488 -10.02 -7.72 4.76
N ASP A 489 -10.67 -6.54 4.74
CA ASP A 489 -11.80 -6.23 5.62
C ASP A 489 -13.03 -7.13 5.33
N ARG A 490 -13.20 -7.57 4.07
CA ARG A 490 -14.23 -8.53 3.63
C ARG A 490 -13.84 -9.97 3.88
N LYS A 491 -12.62 -10.24 4.35
CA LYS A 491 -12.09 -11.58 4.54
C LYS A 491 -12.08 -12.42 3.24
N TYR A 492 -11.92 -11.78 2.08
CA TYR A 492 -11.73 -12.47 0.81
C TYR A 492 -10.30 -12.93 0.62
N ILE A 493 -9.39 -12.19 1.22
CA ILE A 493 -7.99 -12.56 1.34
C ILE A 493 -7.54 -12.40 2.79
N GLU A 494 -6.51 -13.10 3.13
CA GLU A 494 -5.80 -12.95 4.41
C GLU A 494 -4.33 -12.66 4.18
N ARG A 495 -3.69 -12.08 5.21
CA ARG A 495 -2.27 -11.83 5.19
C ARG A 495 -1.56 -12.87 6.04
N GLU A 496 -0.73 -13.67 5.40
CA GLU A 496 0.18 -14.57 6.07
C GLU A 496 1.61 -14.05 5.93
N LYS A 497 2.24 -13.64 7.04
CA LYS A 497 3.55 -12.95 7.03
C LYS A 497 3.54 -11.74 6.09
N LYS A 498 4.14 -11.87 4.89
CA LYS A 498 4.24 -10.82 3.87
C LYS A 498 3.44 -11.14 2.60
N THR A 499 2.74 -12.25 2.54
CA THR A 499 1.97 -12.69 1.38
C THR A 499 0.47 -12.52 1.57
N LEU A 500 -0.24 -12.41 0.48
CA LEU A 500 -1.69 -12.36 0.38
C LEU A 500 -2.19 -13.71 -0.15
N ASN A 501 -3.03 -14.37 0.62
CA ASN A 501 -3.64 -15.65 0.27
C ASN A 501 -5.15 -15.48 0.12
N PRO A 502 -5.79 -16.12 -0.88
CA PRO A 502 -7.23 -16.14 -0.95
C PRO A 502 -7.79 -17.02 0.18
N THR A 503 -8.92 -16.61 0.75
CA THR A 503 -9.67 -17.45 1.68
C THR A 503 -10.64 -18.34 0.91
N GLU A 504 -11.23 -19.34 1.56
CA GLU A 504 -12.32 -20.13 0.97
C GLU A 504 -13.47 -19.24 0.50
N LEU A 505 -13.87 -18.28 1.33
CA LEU A 505 -14.89 -17.29 0.98
C LEU A 505 -14.48 -16.45 -0.25
N GLY A 506 -13.22 -16.05 -0.33
CA GLY A 506 -12.67 -15.35 -1.48
C GLY A 506 -12.74 -16.16 -2.76
N ASN A 507 -12.37 -17.45 -2.70
CA ASN A 507 -12.47 -18.36 -3.84
C ASN A 507 -13.92 -18.56 -4.30
N ILE A 508 -14.87 -18.74 -3.38
CA ILE A 508 -16.29 -18.87 -3.70
C ILE A 508 -16.80 -17.62 -4.44
N VAL A 509 -16.52 -16.41 -3.88
CA VAL A 509 -16.93 -15.16 -4.50
C VAL A 509 -16.25 -14.98 -5.86
N ASN A 510 -14.95 -15.27 -5.96
CA ASN A 510 -14.22 -15.21 -7.22
C ASN A 510 -14.80 -16.15 -8.29
N ASN A 511 -15.14 -17.38 -7.92
CA ASN A 511 -15.69 -18.37 -8.86
C ASN A 511 -17.04 -17.88 -9.42
N ILE A 512 -17.97 -17.41 -8.57
CA ILE A 512 -19.25 -16.87 -9.02
C ILE A 512 -19.05 -15.68 -9.95
N VAL A 513 -18.20 -14.73 -9.54
CA VAL A 513 -17.98 -13.52 -10.34
C VAL A 513 -17.24 -13.83 -11.63
N SER A 514 -16.31 -14.79 -11.64
CA SER A 514 -15.58 -15.23 -12.83
C SER A 514 -16.43 -16.03 -13.81
N GLU A 515 -17.44 -16.72 -13.34
CA GLU A 515 -18.35 -17.53 -14.17
C GLU A 515 -19.41 -16.66 -14.85
N TYR A 516 -20.10 -15.82 -14.08
CA TYR A 516 -21.29 -15.10 -14.54
C TYR A 516 -21.02 -13.66 -14.97
N PHE A 517 -19.88 -13.05 -14.57
CA PHE A 517 -19.54 -11.65 -14.83
C PHE A 517 -18.16 -11.51 -15.50
N LYS A 518 -17.83 -12.42 -16.42
CA LYS A 518 -16.50 -12.51 -17.06
C LYS A 518 -16.00 -11.19 -17.60
N GLU A 519 -16.83 -10.46 -18.35
CA GLU A 519 -16.45 -9.19 -18.95
C GLU A 519 -16.09 -8.13 -17.90
N ILE A 520 -16.81 -8.11 -16.77
CA ILE A 520 -16.65 -7.09 -15.74
C ILE A 520 -15.35 -7.25 -14.94
N ILE A 521 -14.86 -8.49 -14.84
CA ILE A 521 -13.61 -8.83 -14.12
C ILE A 521 -12.46 -9.15 -15.06
N ASP A 522 -12.66 -8.95 -16.35
CA ASP A 522 -11.58 -9.04 -17.32
C ASP A 522 -10.58 -7.91 -17.10
N ILE A 523 -9.29 -8.25 -17.18
CA ILE A 523 -8.17 -7.34 -16.93
C ILE A 523 -8.14 -6.24 -17.98
N GLU A 524 -8.24 -6.61 -19.27
CA GLU A 524 -8.16 -5.69 -20.40
C GLU A 524 -9.38 -4.77 -20.42
N PHE A 525 -10.59 -5.32 -20.24
CA PHE A 525 -11.82 -4.53 -20.15
C PHE A 525 -11.79 -3.53 -18.98
N THR A 526 -11.28 -3.97 -17.81
CA THR A 526 -11.17 -3.07 -16.65
C THR A 526 -10.15 -1.97 -16.88
N ALA A 527 -9.02 -2.27 -17.52
CA ALA A 527 -8.01 -1.29 -17.90
C ALA A 527 -8.56 -0.30 -18.95
N GLU A 528 -9.29 -0.78 -19.96
CA GLU A 528 -9.95 0.07 -20.95
C GLU A 528 -10.96 1.01 -20.28
N MET A 529 -11.74 0.51 -19.35
CA MET A 529 -12.71 1.33 -18.60
C MET A 529 -12.03 2.43 -17.77
N GLU A 530 -10.88 2.10 -17.09
CA GLU A 530 -10.10 3.12 -16.40
C GLU A 530 -9.54 4.18 -17.37
N HIS A 531 -9.17 3.78 -18.58
CA HIS A 531 -8.72 4.70 -19.63
C HIS A 531 -9.88 5.58 -20.14
N LYS A 532 -11.08 5.02 -20.33
CA LYS A 532 -12.27 5.81 -20.70
C LYS A 532 -12.62 6.86 -19.63
N LEU A 533 -12.47 6.51 -18.35
CA LEU A 533 -12.65 7.47 -17.27
C LEU A 533 -11.59 8.59 -17.28
N ASP A 534 -10.35 8.30 -17.71
CA ASP A 534 -9.34 9.34 -17.91
C ASP A 534 -9.67 10.21 -19.14
N ASN A 535 -10.21 9.63 -20.22
CA ASN A 535 -10.71 10.39 -21.37
C ASN A 535 -11.87 11.33 -21.01
N VAL A 536 -12.77 10.93 -20.10
CA VAL A 536 -13.80 11.82 -19.56
C VAL A 536 -13.16 12.98 -18.81
N GLU A 537 -12.14 12.73 -18.02
CA GLU A 537 -11.39 13.75 -17.29
C GLU A 537 -10.74 14.78 -18.23
N GLU A 538 -10.25 14.32 -19.39
CA GLU A 538 -9.68 15.17 -20.43
C GLU A 538 -10.75 15.83 -21.34
N GLY A 539 -12.03 15.58 -21.10
CA GLY A 539 -13.15 16.11 -21.90
C GLY A 539 -13.28 15.48 -23.30
N LYS A 540 -12.65 14.33 -23.54
CA LYS A 540 -12.68 13.61 -24.83
C LYS A 540 -13.87 12.67 -24.98
N GLU A 541 -14.45 12.21 -23.87
CA GLU A 541 -15.60 11.31 -23.85
C GLU A 541 -16.69 11.83 -22.90
N ASN A 542 -17.95 11.51 -23.25
CA ASN A 542 -19.08 11.81 -22.38
C ASN A 542 -19.24 10.70 -21.33
N TRP A 543 -19.35 11.07 -20.06
CA TRP A 543 -19.42 10.13 -18.95
C TRP A 543 -20.65 9.21 -18.99
N ASN A 544 -21.82 9.69 -19.46
CA ASN A 544 -23.05 8.88 -19.59
C ASN A 544 -22.85 7.74 -20.59
N ASN A 545 -22.20 8.01 -21.73
CA ASN A 545 -21.88 7.01 -22.74
C ASN A 545 -20.96 5.93 -22.19
N VAL A 546 -19.96 6.32 -21.39
CA VAL A 546 -19.05 5.36 -20.73
C VAL A 546 -19.81 4.46 -19.75
N VAL A 547 -20.74 5.03 -18.98
CA VAL A 547 -21.59 4.25 -18.06
C VAL A 547 -22.53 3.32 -18.82
N ASP A 548 -23.15 3.78 -19.90
CA ASP A 548 -24.08 3.01 -20.73
C ASP A 548 -23.40 1.78 -21.35
N GLN A 549 -22.23 1.97 -21.96
CA GLN A 549 -21.42 0.89 -22.54
C GLN A 549 -21.04 -0.19 -21.51
N PHE A 550 -20.89 0.19 -20.26
CA PHE A 550 -20.62 -0.74 -19.16
C PHE A 550 -21.89 -1.43 -18.64
N TYR A 551 -22.99 -0.68 -18.50
CA TYR A 551 -24.18 -1.16 -17.82
C TYR A 551 -24.96 -2.18 -18.62
N LYS A 552 -25.10 -1.98 -19.94
CA LYS A 552 -25.86 -2.90 -20.81
C LYS A 552 -25.37 -4.37 -20.75
N PRO A 553 -24.07 -4.66 -20.90
CA PRO A 553 -23.57 -6.03 -20.72
C PRO A 553 -23.74 -6.54 -19.27
N LEU A 554 -23.58 -5.66 -18.28
CA LEU A 554 -23.77 -6.02 -16.88
C LEU A 554 -25.20 -6.47 -16.61
N GLU A 555 -26.21 -5.79 -17.14
CA GLU A 555 -27.64 -6.11 -16.94
C GLU A 555 -27.96 -7.51 -17.45
N VAL A 556 -27.49 -7.86 -18.64
CA VAL A 556 -27.64 -9.22 -19.20
C VAL A 556 -27.02 -10.27 -18.29
N SER A 557 -25.80 -10.01 -17.81
CA SER A 557 -25.08 -10.91 -16.92
C SER A 557 -25.78 -11.10 -15.56
N ILE A 558 -26.44 -10.04 -15.05
CA ILE A 558 -27.23 -10.08 -13.82
C ILE A 558 -28.41 -11.03 -13.98
N ASP A 559 -29.17 -10.90 -15.06
CA ASP A 559 -30.38 -11.71 -15.34
C ASP A 559 -30.04 -13.21 -15.45
N ILE A 560 -28.88 -13.52 -16.05
CA ILE A 560 -28.36 -14.89 -16.12
C ILE A 560 -27.97 -15.39 -14.72
N ALA A 561 -27.17 -14.60 -14.00
CA ALA A 561 -26.68 -14.97 -12.69
C ALA A 561 -27.80 -15.16 -11.65
N GLU A 562 -28.86 -14.37 -11.70
CA GLU A 562 -30.03 -14.53 -10.81
C GLU A 562 -30.72 -15.88 -10.97
N LYS A 563 -30.80 -16.38 -12.20
CA LYS A 563 -31.45 -17.64 -12.56
C LYS A 563 -30.53 -18.86 -12.27
N GLU A 564 -29.26 -18.78 -12.66
CA GLU A 564 -28.39 -19.95 -12.76
C GLU A 564 -27.54 -20.18 -11.52
N VAL A 565 -27.15 -19.13 -10.77
CA VAL A 565 -26.31 -19.32 -9.57
C VAL A 565 -27.03 -20.18 -8.55
N SER A 566 -26.46 -21.35 -8.24
CA SER A 566 -26.96 -22.24 -7.18
C SER A 566 -26.69 -21.64 -5.79
N LYS A 567 -27.51 -22.00 -4.81
CA LYS A 567 -27.26 -21.60 -3.42
C LYS A 567 -26.08 -22.39 -2.88
N ILE A 568 -25.02 -21.68 -2.48
CA ILE A 568 -23.82 -22.26 -1.87
C ILE A 568 -23.95 -22.11 -0.36
N THR A 569 -23.92 -23.23 0.35
CA THR A 569 -23.91 -23.25 1.81
C THR A 569 -22.45 -23.39 2.26
N ILE A 570 -21.94 -22.35 2.92
CA ILE A 570 -20.62 -22.42 3.58
C ILE A 570 -20.85 -23.13 4.90
N GLU A 571 -20.10 -24.22 5.14
CA GLU A 571 -20.15 -24.89 6.43
C GLU A 571 -19.63 -23.95 7.51
N ASP A 572 -20.39 -23.84 8.59
CA ASP A 572 -19.98 -23.03 9.73
C ASP A 572 -18.88 -23.79 10.50
N GLU A 573 -17.90 -23.07 10.98
CA GLU A 573 -16.83 -23.64 11.82
C GLU A 573 -17.43 -24.18 13.12
N VAL A 574 -17.39 -25.50 13.29
CA VAL A 574 -17.90 -26.18 14.48
C VAL A 574 -16.89 -26.03 15.62
N THR A 575 -17.38 -25.67 16.80
CA THR A 575 -16.56 -25.53 18.01
C THR A 575 -16.79 -26.67 18.97
N ASP A 576 -15.88 -26.88 19.91
CA ASP A 576 -16.01 -27.86 20.99
C ASP A 576 -17.03 -27.47 22.08
N ILE A 577 -17.67 -26.28 21.92
CA ILE A 577 -18.61 -25.74 22.90
C ILE A 577 -20.01 -26.25 22.61
N LYS A 578 -20.58 -26.96 23.58
CA LYS A 578 -21.96 -27.47 23.49
C LYS A 578 -22.99 -26.36 23.81
N CYS A 579 -24.10 -26.41 23.12
CA CYS A 579 -25.27 -25.58 23.39
C CYS A 579 -25.95 -26.01 24.69
N ASP A 580 -26.12 -25.09 25.62
CA ASP A 580 -26.74 -25.37 26.93
C ASP A 580 -28.23 -25.77 26.83
N LYS A 581 -28.89 -25.46 25.69
CA LYS A 581 -30.31 -25.76 25.50
C LYS A 581 -30.58 -27.07 24.80
N CYS A 582 -29.75 -27.52 23.85
CA CYS A 582 -30.01 -28.70 23.06
C CYS A 582 -28.81 -29.64 22.91
N GLY A 583 -27.67 -29.38 23.52
CA GLY A 583 -26.50 -30.23 23.54
C GLY A 583 -25.69 -30.29 22.23
N LYS A 584 -26.15 -29.71 21.12
CA LYS A 584 -25.40 -29.69 19.85
C LYS A 584 -24.15 -28.82 19.97
N PHE A 585 -23.08 -29.13 19.29
CA PHE A 585 -21.89 -28.31 19.23
C PHE A 585 -22.22 -26.96 18.54
N MET A 586 -21.82 -25.86 19.18
CA MET A 586 -22.06 -24.53 18.66
C MET A 586 -21.12 -24.22 17.50
N VAL A 587 -21.60 -23.40 16.56
CA VAL A 587 -20.85 -22.96 15.39
C VAL A 587 -20.53 -21.47 15.47
N ILE A 588 -19.41 -21.08 14.87
CA ILE A 588 -19.03 -19.67 14.78
C ILE A 588 -19.84 -19.02 13.67
N LYS A 589 -20.66 -18.02 14.02
CA LYS A 589 -21.38 -17.17 13.07
C LYS A 589 -20.83 -15.74 13.10
N HIS A 590 -20.73 -15.14 11.94
CA HIS A 590 -20.31 -13.76 11.80
C HIS A 590 -21.53 -12.83 11.86
N GLY A 591 -21.60 -11.97 12.87
CA GLY A 591 -22.69 -10.99 13.04
C GLY A 591 -22.24 -9.55 12.82
N ARG A 592 -23.22 -8.63 12.85
CA ARG A 592 -22.98 -7.17 12.69
C ARG A 592 -22.00 -6.58 13.71
N PHE A 593 -21.89 -7.21 14.88
CA PHE A 593 -21.05 -6.75 15.99
C PHE A 593 -19.79 -7.60 16.20
N GLY A 594 -19.52 -8.55 15.31
CA GLY A 594 -18.41 -9.49 15.37
C GLY A 594 -18.87 -10.93 15.39
N ASP A 595 -17.90 -11.84 15.55
CA ASP A 595 -18.13 -13.26 15.56
C ASP A 595 -18.81 -13.67 16.87
N PHE A 596 -19.74 -14.63 16.81
CA PHE A 596 -20.47 -15.16 17.96
C PHE A 596 -20.74 -16.66 17.75
N LEU A 597 -20.94 -17.36 18.86
CA LEU A 597 -21.35 -18.77 18.84
C LEU A 597 -22.86 -18.85 18.67
N ALA A 598 -23.32 -19.62 17.69
CA ALA A 598 -24.72 -19.91 17.46
C ALA A 598 -24.98 -21.40 17.51
N CYS A 599 -26.17 -21.77 17.95
CA CYS A 599 -26.59 -23.15 17.88
C CYS A 599 -27.00 -23.55 16.45
N PRO A 600 -26.48 -24.64 15.89
CA PRO A 600 -26.87 -25.11 14.54
C PRO A 600 -28.32 -25.63 14.50
N GLY A 601 -28.98 -25.78 15.64
CA GLY A 601 -30.38 -26.18 15.71
C GLY A 601 -31.39 -25.05 15.44
N TYR A 602 -30.96 -23.90 14.91
CA TYR A 602 -31.86 -22.86 14.47
C TYR A 602 -32.74 -23.34 13.29
N PRO A 603 -34.06 -23.04 13.24
CA PRO A 603 -34.80 -22.09 14.08
C PRO A 603 -35.35 -22.64 15.41
N GLU A 604 -35.28 -23.95 15.66
CA GLU A 604 -35.84 -24.56 16.88
C GLU A 604 -35.04 -24.14 18.12
N CYS A 605 -33.75 -24.10 18.04
CA CYS A 605 -32.86 -23.62 19.10
C CYS A 605 -32.17 -22.30 18.71
N LYS A 606 -32.64 -21.20 19.30
CA LYS A 606 -32.12 -19.85 19.04
C LYS A 606 -31.00 -19.43 19.99
N ASN A 607 -30.29 -20.40 20.57
CA ASN A 607 -29.23 -20.09 21.55
C ASN A 607 -28.01 -19.47 20.88
N THR A 608 -27.52 -18.37 21.39
CA THR A 608 -26.30 -17.71 20.95
C THR A 608 -25.43 -17.30 22.15
N LYS A 609 -24.11 -17.40 21.99
CA LYS A 609 -23.14 -16.95 22.99
C LYS A 609 -22.11 -16.03 22.34
N PRO A 610 -21.63 -14.98 23.05
CA PRO A 610 -20.49 -14.24 22.56
C PRO A 610 -19.24 -15.12 22.58
N ILE A 611 -18.35 -14.96 21.61
CA ILE A 611 -17.01 -15.56 21.66
C ILE A 611 -16.23 -14.73 22.68
N VAL A 612 -15.96 -15.34 23.83
CA VAL A 612 -15.30 -14.71 24.95
C VAL A 612 -13.88 -15.26 25.06
N GLN A 613 -12.89 -14.44 24.87
CA GLN A 613 -11.52 -14.82 25.17
C GLN A 613 -11.32 -14.75 26.69
N GLU A 614 -11.11 -15.88 27.31
CA GLU A 614 -10.75 -15.98 28.73
C GLU A 614 -9.25 -15.71 28.89
N LEU A 615 -8.89 -15.01 29.93
CA LEU A 615 -7.50 -14.89 30.38
C LEU A 615 -7.26 -15.91 31.50
N ASP A 616 -6.09 -16.50 31.51
CA ASP A 616 -5.63 -17.36 32.61
C ASP A 616 -5.20 -16.53 33.82
N VAL A 617 -6.12 -15.66 34.28
CA VAL A 617 -5.94 -14.74 35.39
C VAL A 617 -7.20 -14.76 36.24
N ALA A 618 -7.04 -15.01 37.52
CA ALA A 618 -8.16 -14.95 38.49
C ALA A 618 -8.60 -13.51 38.78
N CYS A 619 -9.90 -13.32 38.92
CA CYS A 619 -10.45 -12.02 39.28
C CYS A 619 -9.94 -11.56 40.66
N PRO A 620 -9.33 -10.39 40.80
CA PRO A 620 -8.80 -9.91 42.08
C PRO A 620 -9.87 -9.67 43.15
N LYS A 621 -11.15 -9.56 42.76
CA LYS A 621 -12.27 -9.36 43.66
C LYS A 621 -12.94 -10.66 44.16
N CYS A 622 -13.18 -11.62 43.25
CA CYS A 622 -14.00 -12.79 43.56
C CYS A 622 -13.36 -14.12 43.16
N GLY A 623 -12.15 -14.14 42.61
CA GLY A 623 -11.49 -15.35 42.13
C GLY A 623 -12.03 -15.94 40.83
N GLY A 624 -13.12 -15.43 40.26
CA GLY A 624 -13.67 -15.86 38.96
C GLY A 624 -12.73 -15.56 37.80
N LYS A 625 -13.03 -16.08 36.61
CA LYS A 625 -12.22 -15.86 35.39
C LYS A 625 -12.32 -14.40 34.92
N ILE A 626 -11.25 -13.91 34.27
CA ILE A 626 -11.25 -12.62 33.60
C ILE A 626 -11.55 -12.81 32.12
N LEU A 627 -12.52 -12.05 31.61
CA LEU A 627 -12.98 -12.07 30.22
C LEU A 627 -12.53 -10.82 29.48
N VAL A 628 -12.06 -11.00 28.26
CA VAL A 628 -11.78 -9.90 27.33
C VAL A 628 -13.07 -9.44 26.68
N ARG A 629 -13.45 -8.18 26.89
CA ARG A 629 -14.68 -7.59 26.35
C ARG A 629 -14.37 -6.33 25.54
N LYS A 630 -15.33 -5.88 24.71
CA LYS A 630 -15.26 -4.61 23.97
C LYS A 630 -16.37 -3.67 24.45
N SER A 631 -16.02 -2.42 24.71
CA SER A 631 -16.99 -1.37 25.02
C SER A 631 -17.84 -1.00 23.80
N LYS A 632 -18.95 -0.27 23.99
CA LYS A 632 -19.79 0.27 22.90
C LYS A 632 -19.00 1.10 21.86
N LYS A 633 -17.87 1.68 22.26
CA LYS A 633 -16.94 2.44 21.41
C LYS A 633 -15.82 1.57 20.79
N GLY A 634 -15.90 0.24 20.93
CA GLY A 634 -14.92 -0.71 20.36
C GLY A 634 -13.62 -0.87 21.18
N ARG A 635 -13.42 -0.16 22.29
CA ARG A 635 -12.21 -0.28 23.12
C ARG A 635 -12.22 -1.57 23.93
N LYS A 636 -11.11 -2.32 23.90
CA LYS A 636 -10.88 -3.55 24.69
C LYS A 636 -10.82 -3.18 26.19
N PHE A 637 -11.51 -4.00 27.02
CA PHE A 637 -11.41 -3.95 28.46
C PHE A 637 -11.53 -5.37 29.06
N PHE A 638 -11.19 -5.53 30.31
CA PHE A 638 -11.14 -6.80 31.02
C PHE A 638 -12.17 -6.77 32.15
N GLY A 639 -13.07 -7.74 32.17
CA GLY A 639 -14.15 -7.81 33.17
C GLY A 639 -14.28 -9.21 33.77
N CYS A 640 -14.84 -9.32 34.96
CA CYS A 640 -15.09 -10.61 35.62
C CYS A 640 -16.15 -11.41 34.89
N SER A 641 -16.00 -12.75 34.87
CA SER A 641 -17.02 -13.69 34.36
C SER A 641 -18.30 -13.65 35.20
N ASN A 642 -18.20 -13.35 36.46
CA ASN A 642 -19.32 -13.35 37.41
C ASN A 642 -20.09 -12.00 37.44
N TYR A 643 -19.98 -11.19 36.41
CA TYR A 643 -20.83 -9.99 36.29
C TYR A 643 -22.28 -10.42 36.02
N PRO A 644 -23.31 -9.85 36.72
CA PRO A 644 -23.29 -8.64 37.55
C PRO A 644 -22.88 -8.81 39.03
N ASP A 645 -22.75 -10.04 39.53
CA ASP A 645 -22.43 -10.28 40.95
C ASP A 645 -21.04 -9.78 41.32
N CYS A 646 -20.13 -9.71 40.39
CA CYS A 646 -18.81 -9.09 40.53
C CYS A 646 -18.62 -8.00 39.47
N ASP A 647 -18.48 -6.77 39.87
CA ASP A 647 -18.34 -5.58 39.02
C ASP A 647 -16.88 -5.25 38.62
N PHE A 648 -15.95 -6.20 38.78
CA PHE A 648 -14.56 -5.98 38.46
C PHE A 648 -14.37 -5.62 36.97
N VAL A 649 -13.72 -4.48 36.72
CA VAL A 649 -13.35 -3.98 35.36
C VAL A 649 -11.95 -3.41 35.39
N SER A 650 -11.15 -3.74 34.37
CA SER A 650 -9.84 -3.13 34.13
C SER A 650 -9.68 -2.73 32.65
N TRP A 651 -9.10 -1.54 32.43
CA TRP A 651 -8.75 -1.06 31.07
C TRP A 651 -7.40 -1.56 30.58
N PHE A 652 -6.60 -2.16 31.46
CA PHE A 652 -5.33 -2.80 31.17
C PHE A 652 -5.40 -4.26 31.55
N GLU A 653 -4.62 -5.09 30.87
CA GLU A 653 -4.60 -6.54 31.11
C GLU A 653 -4.12 -6.86 32.52
N PRO A 654 -4.96 -7.41 33.40
CA PRO A 654 -4.56 -7.79 34.73
C PRO A 654 -3.66 -9.04 34.70
N THR A 655 -2.83 -9.20 35.71
CA THR A 655 -1.94 -10.35 35.90
C THR A 655 -2.19 -11.04 37.26
N ASN A 656 -1.71 -12.27 37.40
CA ASN A 656 -1.73 -12.97 38.69
C ASN A 656 -0.69 -12.42 39.69
N GLU A 657 0.23 -11.54 39.24
CA GLU A 657 1.22 -10.94 40.14
C GLU A 657 0.62 -9.89 41.02
N LYS A 658 0.99 -9.92 42.32
CA LYS A 658 0.64 -8.91 43.29
C LYS A 658 1.76 -7.90 43.49
N CYS A 659 1.41 -6.67 43.71
CA CYS A 659 2.35 -5.61 44.01
C CYS A 659 3.05 -5.87 45.36
N ASN A 660 4.37 -5.88 45.35
CA ASN A 660 5.18 -6.09 46.56
C ASN A 660 5.11 -4.92 47.58
N LYS A 661 4.57 -3.76 47.17
CA LYS A 661 4.43 -2.59 48.05
C LYS A 661 3.06 -2.50 48.71
N CYS A 662 1.98 -2.86 48.07
CA CYS A 662 0.62 -2.64 48.55
C CYS A 662 -0.31 -3.85 48.37
N GLY A 663 0.16 -4.99 47.84
CA GLY A 663 -0.64 -6.20 47.67
C GLY A 663 -1.67 -6.16 46.54
N SER A 664 -1.91 -5.02 45.85
CA SER A 664 -2.84 -4.90 44.73
C SER A 664 -2.33 -5.67 43.52
N TYR A 665 -3.22 -6.09 42.63
CA TYR A 665 -2.84 -6.78 41.41
C TYR A 665 -2.05 -5.85 40.46
N MET A 666 -1.19 -6.45 39.63
CA MET A 666 -0.41 -5.73 38.62
C MET A 666 -1.13 -5.80 37.25
N VAL A 667 -0.93 -4.79 36.43
CA VAL A 667 -1.46 -4.71 35.09
C VAL A 667 -0.33 -4.58 34.06
N LYS A 668 -0.48 -5.25 32.93
CA LYS A 668 0.49 -5.12 31.80
C LYS A 668 0.30 -3.80 31.12
N LYS A 669 1.39 -3.06 30.97
CA LYS A 669 1.48 -1.82 30.19
C LYS A 669 2.69 -1.86 29.26
N TYR A 670 2.68 -1.04 28.25
CA TYR A 670 3.77 -0.90 27.27
C TYR A 670 4.35 0.51 27.33
N ASN A 671 5.65 0.59 27.40
CA ASN A 671 6.41 1.83 27.30
C ASN A 671 7.29 1.77 26.03
N LYS A 672 7.29 2.83 25.23
CA LYS A 672 8.03 2.87 23.94
C LYS A 672 9.54 2.71 24.10
N THR A 673 10.11 3.17 25.22
CA THR A 673 11.56 3.14 25.47
C THR A 673 12.02 1.92 26.27
N LYS A 674 11.13 1.35 27.10
CA LYS A 674 11.48 0.25 28.03
C LYS A 674 10.68 -1.05 27.78
N GLY A 675 9.89 -1.11 26.71
CA GLY A 675 9.10 -2.29 26.36
C GLY A 675 7.90 -2.54 27.30
N ASN A 676 7.53 -3.82 27.44
CA ASN A 676 6.45 -4.25 28.32
C ASN A 676 6.89 -4.18 29.80
N TYR A 677 6.01 -3.65 30.64
CA TYR A 677 6.22 -3.58 32.07
C TYR A 677 4.92 -3.82 32.84
N LEU A 678 5.05 -4.18 34.10
CA LEU A 678 3.92 -4.30 35.03
C LEU A 678 3.82 -3.03 35.86
N GLU A 679 2.59 -2.52 36.03
CA GLU A 679 2.29 -1.38 36.86
C GLU A 679 1.21 -1.76 37.88
N CYS A 680 1.36 -1.30 39.11
CA CYS A 680 0.36 -1.53 40.15
C CYS A 680 -0.99 -0.92 39.75
N SER A 681 -2.08 -1.66 39.95
CA SER A 681 -3.44 -1.18 39.70
C SER A 681 -3.89 -0.06 40.63
N ASN A 682 -3.27 0.04 41.81
CA ASN A 682 -3.51 1.13 42.74
C ASN A 682 -2.80 2.39 42.26
N GLN A 683 -3.58 3.41 41.92
CA GLN A 683 -3.08 4.68 41.37
C GLN A 683 -2.21 5.47 42.38
N GLU A 684 -2.39 5.26 43.64
CA GLU A 684 -1.59 5.92 44.70
C GLU A 684 -0.22 5.24 44.88
N CYS A 685 -0.15 3.92 44.67
CA CYS A 685 1.09 3.15 44.84
C CYS A 685 2.14 3.39 43.74
N LYS A 686 1.73 3.58 42.51
CA LYS A 686 2.57 3.86 41.32
C LYS A 686 3.78 2.93 41.15
N ASN A 687 3.79 1.76 41.78
CA ASN A 687 4.90 0.80 41.67
C ASN A 687 4.96 0.21 40.25
N LYS A 688 6.18 0.12 39.68
CA LYS A 688 6.44 -0.41 38.33
C LYS A 688 7.56 -1.45 38.39
N LYS A 689 7.32 -2.57 37.71
CA LYS A 689 8.30 -3.64 37.52
C LYS A 689 8.58 -3.77 36.04
N PHE A 690 9.78 -3.46 35.64
CA PHE A 690 10.21 -3.63 34.24
C PHE A 690 10.78 -5.04 34.10
N ASN A 691 10.43 -5.72 33.01
CA ASN A 691 11.09 -6.98 32.68
C ASN A 691 12.53 -6.66 32.25
N GLU A 692 13.48 -7.24 32.92
CA GLU A 692 14.88 -7.21 32.44
C GLU A 692 14.89 -7.90 31.06
N THR A 693 15.26 -7.13 30.05
CA THR A 693 15.51 -7.66 28.71
C THR A 693 16.72 -8.55 28.78
N THR A 694 16.54 -9.87 28.64
CA THR A 694 17.60 -10.79 28.22
C THR A 694 18.01 -10.50 26.79
#